data_be62d3b0095483e800ac698cd0bbeef5
#
_entry.id   be62d3b0095483e800ac698cd0bbeef5
#
_cell.length_a   1.000
_cell.length_b   1.000
_cell.length_c   1.000
_cell.angle_alpha   90.00
_cell.angle_beta   90.00
_cell.angle_gamma   90.00
#
_symmetry.space_group_name_H-M   'P 1'
#
loop_
_entity.id
_entity.type
_entity.pdbx_description
1 polymer ?
#
loop_
_entity_poly.entity_id
_entity_poly.type
_entity_poly.pdbx_seq_one_letter_code
_entity_poly.pdbx_strand_id
1 'polypeptide(L)'
;MSVKLARSYRDSIALAIFVAAIFVLGGCKTIPEGRSAVNEVQVRGSKEVDDDDIRDKIATTETTKFLMLFRGILFEYSLFDRFVLQRDLARVEAFYRSKGFYDVHARAGRVHQLDNNHVRVEIVVEEGEAVVVRNVHVDGLDGLPPDIASAAKKAAADGLLIDKPFEEEQFKKTEGLVRRALTDRGYAYAKVSSDAAVDIVVHKTDVVLTVTPGPKCVFGEIKLEGLGQLPEKPILRSIDIKPGDPYSQQVLEDAQQALLDLGVFASVELLPDLPGTPAQPANKPGKEDAVGTKNERGKQGEGSGSPGAQGPSLPGPPVVPIRVKLEPSRLRTIRLGGGLELDSLKTDVHGIIGWENRNFLGGLRKFSVQFRPGIVLYPLRVNNVVVPSQFLPEERLRVDLTQPGLFEARTNGFIRPEFNVYPVLINPKPLTDAPVIGYGEFRNAIGLERTLWKLYGSISHNTQVAYPFSYVGNKDPTLGLIIISYPELTTQLDLRDDKIHPRKGIFVGNTVQVAGTIFGGNASDVKVQPELRGYVPVLKKLVWASRASIGFIEGPNYGKVVQNGPSNGEAPSAERTKDYQLTFFRGFFSGGPSSNRGYPIRGVSPYDLVPFLTPAIEAGKINAECSADQVTGRPPPRCLTPTGGFTLWEASTEARYSITGPLSVAAFCDASDVSPQVNNPRFSHLHLSCGAGGRYDTPAGPIRLDVGYRIPGMQVLGGLTPDERAPDALLGIPIAVHIGIGEAY
;
A
#
# COMPACT_ATOMS: atom_id res chain seq x y z
N MET A 1 50.28 2.61 -12.03
CA MET A 1 49.47 1.73 -11.17
C MET A 1 49.27 2.25 -9.74
N SER A 2 50.18 3.07 -9.20
CA SER A 2 50.11 3.60 -7.81
C SER A 2 49.16 4.79 -7.55
N VAL A 3 48.76 5.55 -8.56
CA VAL A 3 47.88 6.74 -8.41
C VAL A 3 46.40 6.36 -8.37
N LYS A 4 45.99 5.22 -8.97
CA LYS A 4 44.59 4.74 -8.92
C LYS A 4 44.20 4.10 -7.58
N LEU A 5 45.16 3.50 -6.87
CA LEU A 5 44.91 2.92 -5.53
C LEU A 5 44.71 3.99 -4.46
N ALA A 6 45.45 5.11 -4.55
CA ALA A 6 45.35 6.21 -3.57
C ALA A 6 44.03 6.99 -3.68
N ARG A 7 43.37 7.05 -4.85
CA ARG A 7 42.04 7.68 -5.00
C ARG A 7 40.92 6.82 -4.42
N SER A 8 40.95 5.51 -4.66
CA SER A 8 39.93 4.58 -4.11
C SER A 8 39.93 4.58 -2.57
N TYR A 9 41.10 4.73 -1.94
CA TYR A 9 41.21 4.80 -0.47
C TYR A 9 40.64 6.12 0.12
N ARG A 10 40.80 7.24 -0.58
CA ARG A 10 40.27 8.54 -0.13
C ARG A 10 38.74 8.59 -0.19
N ASP A 11 38.12 7.97 -1.19
CA ASP A 11 36.68 8.00 -1.36
C ASP A 11 36.00 7.03 -0.37
N SER A 12 36.66 5.90 -0.05
CA SER A 12 36.21 4.98 1.01
C SER A 12 36.35 5.62 2.41
N ILE A 13 37.37 6.43 2.63
CA ILE A 13 37.57 7.18 3.89
C ILE A 13 36.53 8.30 4.01
N ALA A 14 36.16 8.99 2.92
CA ALA A 14 35.13 10.03 2.93
C ALA A 14 33.74 9.46 3.23
N LEU A 15 33.41 8.29 2.69
CA LEU A 15 32.18 7.58 3.00
C LEU A 15 32.16 7.07 4.46
N ALA A 16 33.29 6.54 4.94
CA ALA A 16 33.43 6.11 6.33
C ALA A 16 33.33 7.28 7.31
N ILE A 17 33.89 8.45 6.96
CA ILE A 17 33.79 9.70 7.76
C ILE A 17 32.36 10.24 7.74
N PHE A 18 31.63 10.17 6.63
CA PHE A 18 30.23 10.58 6.53
C PHE A 18 29.31 9.68 7.36
N VAL A 19 29.51 8.35 7.30
CA VAL A 19 28.80 7.39 8.15
C VAL A 19 29.17 7.59 9.63
N ALA A 20 30.45 7.84 9.96
CA ALA A 20 30.89 8.15 11.32
C ALA A 20 30.33 9.47 11.84
N ALA A 21 30.18 10.51 10.99
CA ALA A 21 29.59 11.79 11.36
C ALA A 21 28.10 11.68 11.71
N ILE A 22 27.35 10.79 11.03
CA ILE A 22 25.96 10.45 11.40
C ILE A 22 25.91 9.79 12.79
N PHE A 23 26.90 8.95 13.13
CA PHE A 23 27.00 8.30 14.44
C PHE A 23 27.41 9.28 15.58
N VAL A 24 28.14 10.34 15.29
CA VAL A 24 28.58 11.33 16.29
C VAL A 24 27.51 12.36 16.62
N LEU A 25 26.54 12.59 15.73
CA LEU A 25 25.41 13.51 15.96
C LEU A 25 24.25 12.87 16.76
N GLY A 26 24.21 11.55 16.90
CA GLY A 26 23.31 10.83 17.79
C GLY A 26 23.94 10.75 19.18
N GLY A 27 23.60 11.68 20.10
CA GLY A 27 24.07 11.64 21.49
C GLY A 27 23.80 10.26 22.11
N CYS A 28 24.86 9.55 22.52
CA CYS A 28 24.74 8.31 23.30
C CYS A 28 24.01 8.61 24.59
N LYS A 29 22.85 7.98 24.81
CA LYS A 29 22.12 8.04 26.08
C LYS A 29 22.77 7.11 27.08
N THR A 30 22.93 7.56 28.31
CA THR A 30 23.53 6.78 29.41
C THR A 30 22.44 6.32 30.37
N ILE A 31 22.64 5.15 30.99
CA ILE A 31 21.78 4.66 32.06
C ILE A 31 22.10 5.49 33.32
N PRO A 32 21.07 6.08 33.99
CA PRO A 32 21.27 6.84 35.22
C PRO A 32 21.93 5.98 36.32
N GLU A 33 22.79 6.58 37.16
CA GLU A 33 23.42 5.88 38.27
C GLU A 33 22.40 5.25 39.21
N GLY A 34 22.66 4.00 39.63
CA GLY A 34 21.77 3.24 40.48
C GLY A 34 20.49 2.67 39.82
N ARG A 35 20.34 2.85 38.50
CA ARG A 35 19.24 2.26 37.74
C ARG A 35 19.77 1.16 36.81
N SER A 36 18.88 0.21 36.52
CA SER A 36 19.18 -0.85 35.50
C SER A 36 18.25 -0.72 34.32
N ALA A 37 18.76 -0.94 33.11
CA ALA A 37 17.97 -0.96 31.88
C ALA A 37 17.47 -2.38 31.58
N VAL A 38 16.22 -2.48 31.14
CA VAL A 38 15.65 -3.76 30.70
C VAL A 38 16.22 -4.13 29.34
N ASN A 39 16.94 -5.22 29.30
CA ASN A 39 17.60 -5.75 28.11
C ASN A 39 16.74 -6.77 27.38
N GLU A 40 15.99 -7.55 28.16
CA GLU A 40 15.14 -8.64 27.65
C GLU A 40 14.03 -8.92 28.66
N VAL A 41 12.82 -9.17 28.13
CA VAL A 41 11.69 -9.68 28.91
C VAL A 41 11.38 -11.09 28.42
N GLN A 42 11.58 -12.08 29.27
CA GLN A 42 11.34 -13.47 28.97
C GLN A 42 10.04 -13.93 29.63
N VAL A 43 9.10 -14.42 28.84
CA VAL A 43 7.88 -15.06 29.36
C VAL A 43 8.10 -16.57 29.34
N ARG A 44 7.70 -17.26 30.41
CA ARG A 44 7.77 -18.71 30.51
C ARG A 44 6.45 -19.30 30.96
N GLY A 45 6.09 -20.43 30.38
CA GLY A 45 4.89 -21.17 30.74
C GLY A 45 3.69 -20.86 29.86
N SER A 46 3.79 -19.84 28.99
CA SER A 46 2.83 -19.59 27.91
C SER A 46 2.87 -20.73 26.89
N LYS A 47 1.72 -21.31 26.58
CA LYS A 47 1.55 -22.39 25.57
C LYS A 47 0.51 -22.03 24.53
N GLU A 48 -0.62 -21.49 24.99
CA GLU A 48 -1.77 -21.13 24.16
C GLU A 48 -1.74 -19.67 23.72
N VAL A 49 -1.14 -18.79 24.54
CA VAL A 49 -1.00 -17.36 24.28
C VAL A 49 0.43 -17.06 23.85
N ASP A 50 0.59 -16.26 22.82
CA ASP A 50 1.90 -15.88 22.28
C ASP A 50 2.63 -14.93 23.25
N ASP A 51 3.92 -15.16 23.46
CA ASP A 51 4.77 -14.32 24.30
C ASP A 51 4.78 -12.85 23.86
N ASP A 52 4.69 -12.59 22.54
CA ASP A 52 4.67 -11.22 22.03
C ASP A 52 3.35 -10.52 22.35
N ASP A 53 2.22 -11.24 22.31
CA ASP A 53 0.92 -10.69 22.71
C ASP A 53 0.94 -10.30 24.21
N ILE A 54 1.65 -11.07 25.03
CA ILE A 54 1.84 -10.77 26.46
C ILE A 54 2.75 -9.55 26.65
N ARG A 55 3.88 -9.49 25.92
CA ARG A 55 4.79 -8.35 25.98
C ARG A 55 4.16 -7.03 25.57
N ASP A 56 3.20 -7.07 24.64
CA ASP A 56 2.46 -5.87 24.20
C ASP A 56 1.49 -5.33 25.27
N LYS A 57 1.15 -6.12 26.31
CA LYS A 57 0.23 -5.71 27.39
C LYS A 57 0.94 -5.17 28.62
N ILE A 58 2.24 -5.32 28.71
CA ILE A 58 3.03 -4.89 29.87
C ILE A 58 3.76 -3.57 29.59
N ALA A 59 4.00 -2.80 30.65
CA ALA A 59 4.76 -1.55 30.57
C ALA A 59 6.28 -1.77 30.74
N THR A 60 6.71 -2.90 31.31
CA THR A 60 8.11 -3.31 31.38
C THR A 60 8.55 -3.79 29.99
N THR A 61 9.05 -2.87 29.18
CA THR A 61 9.47 -3.15 27.80
C THR A 61 10.98 -3.26 27.68
N GLU A 62 11.43 -4.01 26.69
CA GLU A 62 12.85 -4.07 26.35
C GLU A 62 13.35 -2.74 25.79
N THR A 63 14.60 -2.42 26.06
CA THR A 63 15.26 -1.25 25.44
C THR A 63 15.36 -1.46 23.94
N THR A 64 14.75 -0.55 23.16
CA THR A 64 14.74 -0.59 21.70
C THR A 64 16.17 -0.52 21.15
N LYS A 65 16.47 -1.42 20.20
CA LYS A 65 17.76 -1.47 19.49
C LYS A 65 17.69 -0.67 18.20
N PHE A 66 18.64 0.22 17.99
CA PHE A 66 18.85 0.82 16.67
C PHE A 66 19.52 -0.19 15.73
N LEU A 67 18.98 -0.38 14.53
CA LEU A 67 19.41 -1.39 13.55
C LEU A 67 19.59 -2.82 14.13
N MET A 68 18.83 -3.17 15.19
CA MET A 68 18.92 -4.43 15.95
C MET A 68 20.24 -4.69 16.67
N LEU A 69 21.22 -3.83 16.54
CA LEU A 69 22.60 -4.04 17.06
C LEU A 69 22.89 -3.12 18.24
N PHE A 70 22.45 -1.86 18.18
CA PHE A 70 22.91 -0.83 19.12
C PHE A 70 21.78 -0.36 20.02
N ARG A 71 21.98 -0.38 21.35
CA ARG A 71 21.08 0.20 22.37
C ARG A 71 21.62 1.56 22.84
N GLY A 72 20.70 2.47 23.21
CA GLY A 72 21.09 3.81 23.71
C GLY A 72 21.57 4.78 22.65
N ILE A 73 21.50 4.41 21.37
CA ILE A 73 21.70 5.30 20.23
C ILE A 73 20.33 5.63 19.66
N LEU A 74 19.93 6.89 19.61
CA LEU A 74 18.62 7.41 19.18
C LEU A 74 17.45 7.12 20.14
N PHE A 75 17.39 5.97 20.80
CA PHE A 75 16.32 5.60 21.72
C PHE A 75 16.76 5.66 23.17
N GLU A 76 15.84 6.01 24.08
CA GLU A 76 16.07 6.00 25.50
C GLU A 76 16.11 4.57 26.05
N TYR A 77 16.85 4.36 27.15
CA TYR A 77 16.83 3.09 27.84
C TYR A 77 15.52 2.91 28.59
N SER A 78 14.87 1.75 28.43
CA SER A 78 13.75 1.33 29.28
C SER A 78 14.29 0.93 30.65
N LEU A 79 13.97 1.71 31.68
CA LEU A 79 14.49 1.47 33.02
C LEU A 79 13.63 0.44 33.76
N PHE A 80 14.28 -0.49 34.45
CA PHE A 80 13.61 -1.48 35.29
C PHE A 80 13.01 -0.82 36.55
N ASP A 81 11.72 -1.09 36.82
CA ASP A 81 11.02 -0.70 38.01
C ASP A 81 10.18 -1.88 38.54
N ARG A 82 10.49 -2.31 39.78
CA ARG A 82 9.80 -3.44 40.43
C ARG A 82 8.30 -3.20 40.65
N PHE A 83 7.89 -1.94 40.85
CA PHE A 83 6.47 -1.63 41.07
C PHE A 83 5.71 -1.65 39.73
N VAL A 84 6.36 -1.28 38.65
CA VAL A 84 5.82 -1.43 37.30
C VAL A 84 5.64 -2.92 36.97
N LEU A 85 6.68 -3.73 37.21
CA LEU A 85 6.61 -5.19 37.02
C LEU A 85 5.47 -5.82 37.82
N GLN A 86 5.27 -5.43 39.10
CA GLN A 86 4.18 -5.96 39.92
C GLN A 86 2.79 -5.63 39.32
N ARG A 87 2.62 -4.44 38.78
CA ARG A 87 1.39 -4.07 38.04
C ARG A 87 1.26 -4.82 36.74
N ASP A 88 2.36 -5.10 36.08
CA ASP A 88 2.37 -5.86 34.83
C ASP A 88 1.92 -7.30 35.01
N LEU A 89 2.25 -7.95 36.16
CA LEU A 89 1.73 -9.28 36.46
C LEU A 89 0.19 -9.29 36.49
N ALA A 90 -0.42 -8.29 37.16
CA ALA A 90 -1.87 -8.15 37.14
C ALA A 90 -2.46 -7.88 35.74
N ARG A 91 -1.74 -7.14 34.90
CA ARG A 91 -2.13 -6.93 33.49
C ARG A 91 -2.08 -8.23 32.72
N VAL A 92 -1.04 -9.03 32.91
CA VAL A 92 -0.91 -10.36 32.28
C VAL A 92 -2.07 -11.25 32.70
N GLU A 93 -2.40 -11.34 33.99
CA GLU A 93 -3.54 -12.13 34.43
C GLU A 93 -4.87 -11.61 33.85
N ALA A 94 -5.09 -10.29 33.84
CA ALA A 94 -6.29 -9.71 33.24
C ALA A 94 -6.37 -10.02 31.74
N PHE A 95 -5.24 -9.99 31.02
CA PHE A 95 -5.18 -10.34 29.62
C PHE A 95 -5.52 -11.81 29.37
N TYR A 96 -4.97 -12.73 30.15
CA TYR A 96 -5.32 -14.16 30.06
C TYR A 96 -6.79 -14.43 30.37
N ARG A 97 -7.35 -13.76 31.41
CA ARG A 97 -8.79 -13.86 31.69
C ARG A 97 -9.64 -13.38 30.55
N SER A 98 -9.22 -12.30 29.86
CA SER A 98 -9.92 -11.83 28.64
C SER A 98 -9.84 -12.82 27.46
N LYS A 99 -8.88 -13.75 27.51
CA LYS A 99 -8.71 -14.86 26.56
C LYS A 99 -9.38 -16.17 26.99
N GLY A 100 -10.09 -16.16 28.14
CA GLY A 100 -10.83 -17.30 28.66
C GLY A 100 -10.08 -18.16 29.69
N PHE A 101 -8.86 -17.78 30.10
CA PHE A 101 -8.09 -18.50 31.13
C PHE A 101 -8.32 -17.86 32.48
N TYR A 102 -9.31 -18.33 33.20
CA TYR A 102 -9.70 -17.71 34.51
C TYR A 102 -8.82 -18.14 35.65
N ASP A 103 -8.23 -19.33 35.61
CA ASP A 103 -7.34 -19.91 36.64
C ASP A 103 -5.87 -19.54 36.43
N VAL A 104 -5.61 -18.48 35.64
CA VAL A 104 -4.25 -18.04 35.37
C VAL A 104 -3.58 -17.45 36.61
N HIS A 105 -2.31 -17.78 36.80
CA HIS A 105 -1.43 -17.18 37.79
C HIS A 105 -0.15 -16.67 37.12
N ALA A 106 0.11 -15.35 37.26
CA ALA A 106 1.33 -14.73 36.78
C ALA A 106 2.21 -14.31 37.95
N ARG A 107 3.47 -14.70 37.94
CA ARG A 107 4.43 -14.32 39.00
C ARG A 107 5.74 -13.83 38.39
N ALA A 108 6.43 -12.96 39.13
CA ALA A 108 7.78 -12.57 38.74
C ALA A 108 8.71 -13.79 38.92
N GLY A 109 9.42 -14.12 37.84
CA GLY A 109 10.53 -15.05 37.89
C GLY A 109 11.80 -14.37 38.43
N ARG A 110 12.94 -14.78 37.93
CA ARG A 110 14.24 -14.19 38.30
C ARG A 110 14.50 -12.92 37.53
N VAL A 111 15.00 -11.88 38.21
CA VAL A 111 15.60 -10.72 37.53
C VAL A 111 17.11 -10.97 37.53
N HIS A 112 17.62 -11.33 36.34
CA HIS A 112 19.02 -11.61 36.16
C HIS A 112 19.77 -10.31 35.84
N GLN A 113 20.73 -9.97 36.67
CA GLN A 113 21.67 -8.89 36.40
C GLN A 113 22.61 -9.35 35.28
N LEU A 114 22.67 -8.57 34.23
CA LEU A 114 23.62 -8.70 33.13
C LEU A 114 24.73 -7.66 33.32
N ASP A 115 25.76 -7.70 32.46
CA ASP A 115 26.85 -6.72 32.50
C ASP A 115 26.34 -5.29 32.25
N ASN A 116 27.07 -4.28 32.76
CA ASN A 116 26.84 -2.85 32.49
C ASN A 116 25.44 -2.31 32.88
N ASN A 117 24.93 -2.64 34.06
CA ASN A 117 23.63 -2.18 34.56
C ASN A 117 22.42 -2.56 33.67
N HIS A 118 22.48 -3.71 33.01
CA HIS A 118 21.36 -4.28 32.27
C HIS A 118 20.75 -5.46 33.00
N VAL A 119 19.42 -5.61 32.90
CA VAL A 119 18.69 -6.73 33.50
C VAL A 119 17.88 -7.48 32.46
N ARG A 120 17.75 -8.79 32.68
CA ARG A 120 16.75 -9.65 32.05
C ARG A 120 15.66 -9.91 33.09
N VAL A 121 14.42 -9.62 32.71
CA VAL A 121 13.23 -9.83 33.55
C VAL A 121 12.52 -11.09 33.09
N GLU A 122 12.26 -12.02 34.01
CA GLU A 122 11.51 -13.22 33.75
C GLU A 122 10.11 -13.12 34.37
N ILE A 123 9.08 -13.41 33.57
CA ILE A 123 7.69 -13.54 33.99
C ILE A 123 7.29 -15.00 33.79
N VAL A 124 6.79 -15.63 34.82
CA VAL A 124 6.34 -17.02 34.78
C VAL A 124 4.81 -17.02 34.85
N VAL A 125 4.19 -17.68 33.88
CA VAL A 125 2.74 -17.79 33.76
C VAL A 125 2.35 -19.27 33.88
N GLU A 126 1.33 -19.52 34.71
CA GLU A 126 0.62 -20.79 34.81
C GLU A 126 -0.77 -20.54 34.24
N GLU A 127 -1.03 -20.99 33.00
CA GLU A 127 -2.22 -20.58 32.21
C GLU A 127 -3.52 -21.15 32.78
N GLY A 128 -3.49 -22.35 33.30
CA GLY A 128 -4.70 -23.11 33.62
C GLY A 128 -5.40 -23.66 32.36
N GLU A 129 -6.63 -24.12 32.53
CA GLU A 129 -7.47 -24.57 31.42
C GLU A 129 -8.35 -23.44 30.91
N ALA A 130 -8.53 -23.38 29.59
CA ALA A 130 -9.40 -22.39 28.95
C ALA A 130 -10.87 -22.74 29.15
N VAL A 131 -11.67 -21.78 29.55
CA VAL A 131 -13.13 -21.89 29.52
C VAL A 131 -13.62 -21.86 28.07
N VAL A 132 -14.39 -22.87 27.65
CA VAL A 132 -14.92 -22.98 26.30
C VAL A 132 -16.41 -22.68 26.24
N VAL A 133 -16.87 -22.17 25.09
CA VAL A 133 -18.29 -21.89 24.85
C VAL A 133 -19.04 -23.21 24.69
N ARG A 134 -20.02 -23.49 25.55
CA ARG A 134 -20.88 -24.66 25.50
C ARG A 134 -22.13 -24.42 24.65
N ASN A 135 -22.86 -23.34 24.92
CA ASN A 135 -24.07 -22.96 24.22
C ASN A 135 -24.11 -21.45 23.97
N VAL A 136 -24.74 -21.06 22.86
CA VAL A 136 -25.08 -19.67 22.54
C VAL A 136 -26.57 -19.61 22.26
N HIS A 137 -27.31 -18.90 23.08
CA HIS A 137 -28.75 -18.70 22.94
C HIS A 137 -29.08 -17.25 22.59
N VAL A 138 -30.08 -17.08 21.71
CA VAL A 138 -30.52 -15.73 21.30
C VAL A 138 -32.02 -15.63 21.57
N ASP A 139 -32.37 -14.81 22.55
CA ASP A 139 -33.73 -14.54 22.98
C ASP A 139 -34.28 -13.23 22.40
N GLY A 140 -35.60 -13.05 22.45
CA GLY A 140 -36.28 -11.82 22.03
C GLY A 140 -36.40 -11.64 20.52
N LEU A 141 -36.32 -12.73 19.76
CA LEU A 141 -36.52 -12.73 18.29
C LEU A 141 -37.96 -12.98 17.88
N ASP A 142 -38.86 -13.22 18.85
CA ASP A 142 -40.27 -13.50 18.61
C ASP A 142 -40.95 -12.28 17.99
N GLY A 143 -41.73 -12.53 16.92
CA GLY A 143 -42.41 -11.46 16.17
C GLY A 143 -41.57 -10.77 15.08
N LEU A 144 -40.30 -11.14 14.95
CA LEU A 144 -39.46 -10.69 13.81
C LEU A 144 -39.71 -11.58 12.56
N PRO A 145 -39.57 -11.00 11.36
CA PRO A 145 -39.55 -11.77 10.13
C PRO A 145 -38.50 -12.90 10.20
N PRO A 146 -38.79 -14.11 9.66
CA PRO A 146 -37.91 -15.28 9.78
C PRO A 146 -36.51 -15.08 9.21
N ASP A 147 -36.34 -14.27 8.16
CA ASP A 147 -35.08 -13.92 7.55
C ASP A 147 -34.20 -13.07 8.50
N ILE A 148 -34.82 -12.17 9.25
CA ILE A 148 -34.10 -11.30 10.22
C ILE A 148 -33.72 -12.10 11.46
N ALA A 149 -34.65 -12.92 11.98
CA ALA A 149 -34.37 -13.81 13.11
C ALA A 149 -33.24 -14.81 12.78
N SER A 150 -33.24 -15.37 11.57
CA SER A 150 -32.17 -16.27 11.12
C SER A 150 -30.83 -15.56 10.96
N ALA A 151 -30.84 -14.33 10.45
CA ALA A 151 -29.61 -13.52 10.33
C ALA A 151 -29.01 -13.20 11.70
N ALA A 152 -29.83 -12.86 12.71
CA ALA A 152 -29.38 -12.61 14.09
C ALA A 152 -28.78 -13.88 14.73
N LYS A 153 -29.44 -15.04 14.59
CA LYS A 153 -28.93 -16.33 15.08
C LYS A 153 -27.62 -16.72 14.38
N LYS A 154 -27.54 -16.51 13.08
CA LYS A 154 -26.30 -16.74 12.31
C LYS A 154 -25.17 -15.85 12.78
N ALA A 155 -25.42 -14.56 12.99
CA ALA A 155 -24.42 -13.61 13.50
C ALA A 155 -23.90 -14.03 14.88
N ALA A 156 -24.75 -14.56 15.76
CA ALA A 156 -24.34 -15.09 17.06
C ALA A 156 -23.46 -16.34 16.91
N ALA A 157 -23.85 -17.29 16.06
CA ALA A 157 -23.11 -18.53 15.83
C ALA A 157 -21.76 -18.31 15.12
N ASP A 158 -21.70 -17.34 14.20
CA ASP A 158 -20.46 -16.95 13.50
C ASP A 158 -19.50 -16.20 14.42
N GLY A 159 -20.02 -15.49 15.44
CA GLY A 159 -19.23 -14.71 16.37
C GLY A 159 -18.67 -15.51 17.55
N LEU A 160 -19.43 -16.48 18.08
CA LEU A 160 -19.04 -17.35 19.20
C LEU A 160 -19.16 -18.82 18.79
N LEU A 161 -18.03 -19.41 18.47
CA LEU A 161 -17.96 -20.81 18.05
C LEU A 161 -18.02 -21.74 19.27
N ILE A 162 -18.86 -22.75 19.21
CA ILE A 162 -18.98 -23.79 20.24
C ILE A 162 -17.66 -24.57 20.33
N ASP A 163 -17.29 -24.99 21.55
CA ASP A 163 -16.04 -25.69 21.90
C ASP A 163 -14.74 -24.90 21.61
N LYS A 164 -14.85 -23.58 21.44
CA LYS A 164 -13.69 -22.68 21.35
C LYS A 164 -13.55 -21.84 22.63
N PRO A 165 -12.31 -21.38 22.96
CA PRO A 165 -12.08 -20.53 24.12
C PRO A 165 -13.02 -19.31 24.13
N PHE A 166 -13.55 -18.99 25.31
CA PHE A 166 -14.41 -17.84 25.51
C PHE A 166 -13.56 -16.56 25.62
N GLU A 167 -13.42 -15.83 24.54
CA GLU A 167 -12.70 -14.56 24.51
C GLU A 167 -13.66 -13.38 24.73
N GLU A 168 -13.34 -12.49 25.68
CA GLU A 168 -14.14 -11.30 25.99
C GLU A 168 -14.32 -10.37 24.79
N GLU A 169 -13.29 -10.24 23.96
CA GLU A 169 -13.33 -9.44 22.73
C GLU A 169 -14.35 -10.02 21.72
N GLN A 170 -14.32 -11.33 21.50
CA GLN A 170 -15.28 -12.00 20.61
C GLN A 170 -16.69 -11.93 21.15
N PHE A 171 -16.87 -12.04 22.46
CA PHE A 171 -18.15 -11.90 23.12
C PHE A 171 -18.77 -10.51 22.87
N LYS A 172 -18.03 -9.43 23.14
CA LYS A 172 -18.46 -8.05 22.87
C LYS A 172 -18.70 -7.79 21.38
N LYS A 173 -17.84 -8.33 20.52
CA LYS A 173 -18.00 -8.23 19.08
C LYS A 173 -19.25 -8.92 18.56
N THR A 174 -19.58 -10.08 19.14
CA THR A 174 -20.79 -10.84 18.79
C THR A 174 -22.07 -10.09 19.13
N GLU A 175 -22.12 -9.42 20.27
CA GLU A 175 -23.22 -8.50 20.62
C GLU A 175 -23.42 -7.44 19.51
N GLY A 176 -22.30 -6.83 19.07
CA GLY A 176 -22.30 -5.87 17.96
C GLY A 176 -22.78 -6.47 16.65
N LEU A 177 -22.38 -7.70 16.31
CA LEU A 177 -22.79 -8.39 15.07
C LEU A 177 -24.29 -8.71 15.08
N VAL A 178 -24.83 -9.20 16.19
CA VAL A 178 -26.27 -9.49 16.35
C VAL A 178 -27.08 -8.19 16.24
N ARG A 179 -26.66 -7.12 16.93
CA ARG A 179 -27.29 -5.80 16.84
C ARG A 179 -27.27 -5.30 15.38
N ARG A 180 -26.14 -5.44 14.69
CA ARG A 180 -25.97 -5.02 13.30
C ARG A 180 -26.90 -5.78 12.36
N ALA A 181 -27.11 -7.09 12.59
CA ALA A 181 -28.04 -7.88 11.78
C ALA A 181 -29.48 -7.32 11.78
N LEU A 182 -29.87 -6.61 12.85
CA LEU A 182 -31.16 -5.93 12.95
C LEU A 182 -31.10 -4.50 12.41
N THR A 183 -30.05 -3.73 12.80
CA THR A 183 -29.95 -2.31 12.41
C THR A 183 -29.76 -2.12 10.91
N ASP A 184 -29.13 -3.07 10.22
CA ASP A 184 -29.02 -3.06 8.76
C ASP A 184 -30.36 -3.37 8.05
N ARG A 185 -31.37 -3.83 8.79
CA ARG A 185 -32.70 -4.22 8.25
C ARG A 185 -33.86 -3.35 8.76
N GLY A 186 -33.55 -2.16 9.23
CA GLY A 186 -34.55 -1.15 9.59
C GLY A 186 -34.81 -0.99 11.09
N TYR A 187 -34.18 -1.75 11.97
CA TYR A 187 -34.45 -1.68 13.42
C TYR A 187 -33.43 -0.77 14.13
N ALA A 188 -33.54 0.54 13.92
CA ALA A 188 -32.62 1.54 14.45
C ALA A 188 -32.49 1.51 15.99
N TYR A 189 -33.55 1.13 16.68
CA TYR A 189 -33.62 1.08 18.16
C TYR A 189 -33.20 -0.29 18.73
N ALA A 190 -32.71 -1.21 17.91
CA ALA A 190 -32.34 -2.54 18.35
C ALA A 190 -31.25 -2.47 19.44
N LYS A 191 -31.55 -3.06 20.58
CA LYS A 191 -30.63 -3.24 21.70
C LYS A 191 -30.36 -4.73 21.86
N VAL A 192 -29.12 -5.06 22.15
CA VAL A 192 -28.72 -6.43 22.53
C VAL A 192 -28.03 -6.29 23.86
N SER A 193 -28.43 -7.08 24.81
CA SER A 193 -27.69 -7.30 26.06
C SER A 193 -27.14 -8.71 26.05
N SER A 194 -25.96 -8.88 26.57
CA SER A 194 -25.27 -10.16 26.56
C SER A 194 -24.86 -10.54 27.99
N ASP A 195 -25.20 -11.77 28.37
CA ASP A 195 -24.82 -12.38 29.65
C ASP A 195 -24.06 -13.67 29.39
N ALA A 196 -23.01 -13.92 30.18
CA ALA A 196 -22.22 -15.13 30.10
C ALA A 196 -22.07 -15.76 31.47
N ALA A 197 -22.64 -16.95 31.65
CA ALA A 197 -22.47 -17.73 32.89
C ALA A 197 -21.20 -18.60 32.74
N VAL A 198 -20.11 -18.11 33.34
CA VAL A 198 -18.81 -18.79 33.32
C VAL A 198 -18.71 -19.74 34.53
N ASP A 199 -18.62 -21.06 34.22
CA ASP A 199 -18.34 -22.08 35.22
C ASP A 199 -16.86 -22.48 35.14
N ILE A 200 -16.08 -22.00 36.12
CA ILE A 200 -14.65 -22.24 36.19
C ILE A 200 -14.30 -23.67 36.65
N VAL A 201 -15.24 -24.41 37.28
CA VAL A 201 -14.99 -25.77 37.75
C VAL A 201 -15.03 -26.77 36.58
N VAL A 202 -15.99 -26.59 35.67
CA VAL A 202 -16.12 -27.45 34.50
C VAL A 202 -15.53 -26.81 33.22
N HIS A 203 -14.94 -25.63 33.36
CA HIS A 203 -14.33 -24.84 32.26
C HIS A 203 -15.26 -24.64 31.07
N LYS A 204 -16.53 -24.30 31.34
CA LYS A 204 -17.55 -24.06 30.27
C LYS A 204 -18.34 -22.79 30.54
N THR A 205 -18.83 -22.18 29.46
CA THR A 205 -19.71 -21.01 29.56
C THR A 205 -20.94 -21.18 28.67
N ASP A 206 -22.09 -20.76 29.20
CA ASP A 206 -23.32 -20.57 28.44
C ASP A 206 -23.53 -19.07 28.21
N VAL A 207 -23.76 -18.69 26.97
CA VAL A 207 -23.97 -17.31 26.57
C VAL A 207 -25.42 -17.09 26.16
N VAL A 208 -26.03 -16.06 26.72
CA VAL A 208 -27.39 -15.62 26.37
C VAL A 208 -27.32 -14.21 25.81
N LEU A 209 -27.83 -14.03 24.58
CA LEU A 209 -27.95 -12.74 23.91
C LEU A 209 -29.43 -12.36 23.86
N THR A 210 -29.85 -11.39 24.66
CA THR A 210 -31.24 -10.92 24.71
C THR A 210 -31.43 -9.72 23.78
N VAL A 211 -32.25 -9.88 22.77
CA VAL A 211 -32.53 -8.89 21.74
C VAL A 211 -33.83 -8.14 22.04
N THR A 212 -33.77 -6.83 22.01
CA THR A 212 -34.95 -5.94 22.03
C THR A 212 -34.97 -5.20 20.69
N PRO A 213 -35.75 -5.64 19.70
CA PRO A 213 -35.62 -5.11 18.33
C PRO A 213 -36.13 -3.68 18.19
N GLY A 214 -37.14 -3.28 18.95
CA GLY A 214 -37.78 -1.98 18.73
C GLY A 214 -38.62 -1.95 17.43
N PRO A 215 -39.13 -0.78 17.03
CA PRO A 215 -39.91 -0.63 15.81
C PRO A 215 -39.02 -0.55 14.55
N LYS A 216 -39.61 -0.91 13.39
CA LYS A 216 -38.99 -0.71 12.09
C LYS A 216 -39.04 0.76 11.70
N CYS A 217 -37.90 1.36 11.32
CA CYS A 217 -37.68 2.78 11.13
C CYS A 217 -37.30 3.16 9.71
N VAL A 218 -37.48 4.45 9.40
CA VAL A 218 -36.99 5.08 8.16
C VAL A 218 -36.07 6.26 8.51
N PHE A 219 -35.21 6.65 7.58
CA PHE A 219 -34.38 7.84 7.72
C PHE A 219 -35.23 9.12 7.74
N GLY A 220 -34.86 10.02 8.61
CA GLY A 220 -35.43 11.35 8.74
C GLY A 220 -34.60 12.43 8.05
N GLU A 221 -34.75 13.65 8.53
CA GLU A 221 -33.97 14.80 8.08
C GLU A 221 -32.50 14.67 8.47
N ILE A 222 -31.62 15.09 7.56
CA ILE A 222 -30.17 15.11 7.79
C ILE A 222 -29.79 16.53 8.21
N LYS A 223 -29.22 16.67 9.41
CA LYS A 223 -28.71 17.91 9.95
C LYS A 223 -27.20 17.95 9.94
N LEU A 224 -26.61 18.91 9.21
CA LEU A 224 -25.16 19.10 9.13
C LEU A 224 -24.71 20.11 10.19
N GLU A 225 -23.71 19.71 10.99
CA GLU A 225 -23.05 20.54 12.00
C GLU A 225 -21.56 20.65 11.70
N GLY A 226 -20.96 21.83 11.85
CA GLY A 226 -19.51 22.00 11.72
C GLY A 226 -19.00 22.20 10.28
N LEU A 227 -19.85 22.56 9.33
CA LEU A 227 -19.50 22.78 7.91
C LEU A 227 -18.39 23.83 7.67
N GLY A 228 -18.26 24.82 8.56
CA GLY A 228 -17.36 25.95 8.35
C GLY A 228 -17.71 26.72 7.08
N GLN A 229 -16.77 26.82 6.13
CA GLN A 229 -16.96 27.50 4.84
C GLN A 229 -17.23 26.52 3.68
N LEU A 230 -17.50 25.26 3.97
CA LEU A 230 -17.73 24.25 2.92
C LEU A 230 -19.18 24.32 2.40
N PRO A 231 -19.41 24.04 1.10
CA PRO A 231 -20.73 24.07 0.50
C PRO A 231 -21.58 22.87 0.96
N GLU A 232 -22.79 23.12 1.42
CA GLU A 232 -23.73 22.13 1.94
C GLU A 232 -24.21 21.13 0.85
N LYS A 233 -24.61 21.64 -0.32
CA LYS A 233 -25.21 20.81 -1.39
C LYS A 233 -24.34 19.63 -1.86
N PRO A 234 -23.03 19.78 -2.15
CA PRO A 234 -22.18 18.66 -2.52
C PRO A 234 -22.02 17.63 -1.39
N ILE A 235 -22.02 18.07 -0.14
CA ILE A 235 -21.92 17.21 1.04
C ILE A 235 -23.16 16.34 1.19
N LEU A 236 -24.35 16.96 1.16
CA LEU A 236 -25.63 16.23 1.18
C LEU A 236 -25.76 15.25 0.01
N ARG A 237 -25.28 15.64 -1.18
CA ARG A 237 -25.23 14.71 -2.33
C ARG A 237 -24.33 13.50 -2.07
N SER A 238 -23.19 13.69 -1.40
CA SER A 238 -22.25 12.60 -1.10
C SER A 238 -22.79 11.64 -0.05
N ILE A 239 -23.67 12.08 0.85
CA ILE A 239 -24.35 11.24 1.84
C ILE A 239 -25.30 10.24 1.15
N ASP A 240 -25.99 10.68 0.10
CA ASP A 240 -26.91 9.87 -0.74
C ASP A 240 -28.01 9.13 0.05
N ILE A 241 -28.47 9.71 1.15
CA ILE A 241 -29.59 9.24 1.97
C ILE A 241 -30.75 10.19 1.79
N LYS A 242 -31.94 9.66 1.54
CA LYS A 242 -33.18 10.45 1.41
C LYS A 242 -34.09 10.22 2.61
N PRO A 243 -34.76 11.26 3.13
CA PRO A 243 -35.81 11.09 4.11
C PRO A 243 -36.90 10.13 3.59
N GLY A 244 -37.27 9.13 4.41
CA GLY A 244 -38.21 8.06 4.05
C GLY A 244 -37.57 6.77 3.56
N ASP A 245 -36.29 6.76 3.22
CA ASP A 245 -35.59 5.50 2.90
C ASP A 245 -35.53 4.58 4.13
N PRO A 246 -35.59 3.25 3.94
CA PRO A 246 -35.45 2.31 5.06
C PRO A 246 -34.15 2.52 5.82
N TYR A 247 -34.22 2.56 7.15
CA TYR A 247 -33.01 2.73 7.98
C TYR A 247 -32.06 1.53 7.79
N SER A 248 -30.77 1.84 7.68
CA SER A 248 -29.70 0.83 7.66
C SER A 248 -28.40 1.43 8.24
N GLN A 249 -27.81 0.73 9.18
CA GLN A 249 -26.52 1.11 9.76
C GLN A 249 -25.40 1.05 8.73
N GLN A 250 -25.45 0.06 7.82
CA GLN A 250 -24.49 -0.04 6.73
C GLN A 250 -24.52 1.19 5.80
N VAL A 251 -25.70 1.69 5.50
CA VAL A 251 -25.87 2.90 4.65
C VAL A 251 -25.27 4.12 5.35
N LEU A 252 -25.41 4.24 6.68
CA LEU A 252 -24.76 5.33 7.43
C LEU A 252 -23.23 5.23 7.41
N GLU A 253 -22.68 4.03 7.58
CA GLU A 253 -21.23 3.80 7.51
C GLU A 253 -20.69 4.09 6.10
N ASP A 254 -21.42 3.66 5.06
CA ASP A 254 -21.07 3.95 3.66
C ASP A 254 -21.11 5.46 3.37
N ALA A 255 -22.09 6.17 3.95
CA ALA A 255 -22.19 7.63 3.85
C ALA A 255 -21.05 8.33 4.61
N GLN A 256 -20.68 7.83 5.79
CA GLN A 256 -19.54 8.33 6.55
C GLN A 256 -18.23 8.16 5.77
N GLN A 257 -18.02 6.99 5.18
CA GLN A 257 -16.84 6.70 4.37
C GLN A 257 -16.82 7.62 3.13
N ALA A 258 -17.95 7.80 2.46
CA ALA A 258 -18.06 8.68 1.29
C ALA A 258 -17.68 10.14 1.64
N LEU A 259 -18.07 10.62 2.81
CA LEU A 259 -17.68 11.95 3.29
C LEU A 259 -16.18 12.04 3.62
N LEU A 260 -15.60 11.00 4.23
CA LEU A 260 -14.16 10.92 4.51
C LEU A 260 -13.35 10.87 3.20
N ASP A 261 -13.84 10.16 2.20
CA ASP A 261 -13.19 10.02 0.88
C ASP A 261 -13.12 11.35 0.11
N LEU A 262 -13.99 12.32 0.44
CA LEU A 262 -13.86 13.70 -0.08
C LEU A 262 -12.54 14.35 0.35
N GLY A 263 -11.94 13.90 1.47
CA GLY A 263 -10.66 14.38 1.99
C GLY A 263 -10.68 15.82 2.50
N VAL A 264 -11.87 16.42 2.66
CA VAL A 264 -12.06 17.79 3.17
C VAL A 264 -12.37 17.82 4.66
N PHE A 265 -12.59 16.65 5.28
CA PHE A 265 -12.88 16.51 6.70
C PHE A 265 -11.74 15.77 7.41
N ALA A 266 -11.43 16.18 8.63
CA ALA A 266 -10.54 15.50 9.55
C ALA A 266 -11.29 14.44 10.35
N SER A 267 -12.56 14.73 10.69
CA SER A 267 -13.45 13.80 11.37
C SER A 267 -14.87 13.94 10.81
N VAL A 268 -15.58 12.83 10.72
CA VAL A 268 -16.96 12.72 10.29
C VAL A 268 -17.67 11.73 11.20
N GLU A 269 -18.74 12.18 11.87
CA GLU A 269 -19.59 11.32 12.68
C GLU A 269 -21.04 11.43 12.22
N LEU A 270 -21.66 10.32 11.82
CA LEU A 270 -23.08 10.21 11.52
C LEU A 270 -23.78 9.56 12.70
N LEU A 271 -24.54 10.34 13.44
CA LEU A 271 -25.22 9.92 14.65
C LEU A 271 -26.75 9.90 14.42
N PRO A 272 -27.40 8.74 14.55
CA PRO A 272 -28.86 8.70 14.60
C PRO A 272 -29.34 9.41 15.86
N ASP A 273 -30.27 10.35 15.74
CA ASP A 273 -30.85 11.09 16.86
C ASP A 273 -31.98 10.26 17.49
N LEU A 274 -31.56 9.30 18.32
CA LEU A 274 -32.47 8.40 19.03
C LEU A 274 -32.86 9.03 20.37
N PRO A 275 -34.16 9.18 20.69
CA PRO A 275 -34.60 9.69 21.99
C PRO A 275 -34.07 8.80 23.12
N GLY A 276 -33.40 9.40 24.10
CA GLY A 276 -32.82 8.71 25.25
C GLY A 276 -31.35 8.35 25.14
N THR A 277 -30.66 8.72 24.06
CA THR A 277 -29.19 8.63 24.00
C THR A 277 -28.59 9.88 24.64
N PRO A 278 -27.82 9.79 25.75
CA PRO A 278 -27.13 10.94 26.31
C PRO A 278 -26.18 11.50 25.26
N ALA A 279 -26.17 12.81 25.04
CA ALA A 279 -25.15 13.47 24.26
C ALA A 279 -23.78 13.14 24.87
N GLN A 280 -22.95 12.34 24.20
CA GLN A 280 -21.56 12.16 24.63
C GLN A 280 -20.87 13.51 24.64
N PRO A 281 -20.25 13.93 25.76
CA PRO A 281 -19.50 15.17 25.79
C PRO A 281 -18.31 15.05 24.84
N ALA A 282 -18.15 16.06 24.00
CA ALA A 282 -17.02 16.19 23.10
C ALA A 282 -15.71 16.02 23.89
N ASN A 283 -14.92 15.04 23.54
CA ASN A 283 -13.60 14.78 24.12
C ASN A 283 -12.66 15.93 23.69
N LYS A 284 -12.52 16.96 24.53
CA LYS A 284 -11.47 17.97 24.35
C LYS A 284 -10.16 17.36 24.82
N PRO A 285 -9.06 17.50 24.07
CA PRO A 285 -7.75 17.06 24.55
C PRO A 285 -7.37 17.88 25.79
N GLY A 286 -6.88 17.17 26.80
CA GLY A 286 -6.71 17.57 28.17
C GLY A 286 -5.98 18.88 28.44
N LYS A 287 -6.47 19.59 29.44
CA LYS A 287 -5.69 20.30 30.44
C LYS A 287 -6.13 19.76 31.79
N GLU A 288 -5.20 19.17 32.49
CA GLU A 288 -5.30 18.92 33.92
C GLU A 288 -5.46 20.25 34.65
N ASP A 289 -6.48 20.36 35.48
CA ASP A 289 -6.39 21.11 36.75
C ASP A 289 -7.61 20.87 37.65
N ALA A 290 -7.29 20.40 38.86
CA ALA A 290 -7.87 20.67 40.17
C ALA A 290 -9.37 20.55 40.45
N VAL A 291 -9.67 19.52 41.19
CA VAL A 291 -10.55 19.41 42.39
C VAL A 291 -11.35 20.64 42.79
N GLY A 292 -12.68 20.44 42.84
CA GLY A 292 -13.61 21.39 43.48
C GLY A 292 -15.01 20.84 43.59
N THR A 293 -15.27 20.18 44.71
CA THR A 293 -16.59 19.77 45.21
C THR A 293 -17.53 20.95 45.38
N LYS A 294 -18.76 20.89 44.81
CA LYS A 294 -19.96 21.47 45.47
C LYS A 294 -21.24 20.81 44.97
N ASN A 295 -21.95 20.23 45.91
CA ASN A 295 -23.35 19.86 45.85
C ASN A 295 -24.24 21.10 45.68
N GLU A 296 -25.23 21.04 44.82
CA GLU A 296 -26.48 21.76 45.04
C GLU A 296 -27.69 20.96 44.51
N ARG A 297 -28.63 20.79 45.44
CA ARG A 297 -29.95 20.20 45.29
C ARG A 297 -30.94 21.27 44.76
N GLY A 298 -31.90 20.83 43.95
CA GLY A 298 -33.27 21.30 44.05
C GLY A 298 -33.82 22.10 42.89
N LYS A 299 -34.78 21.62 42.14
CA LYS A 299 -36.22 21.84 42.32
C LYS A 299 -37.02 21.32 41.15
N GLN A 300 -38.02 20.53 41.46
CA GLN A 300 -39.14 20.17 40.58
C GLN A 300 -39.99 21.40 40.26
N GLY A 301 -40.48 21.47 39.04
CA GLY A 301 -41.54 22.37 38.60
C GLY A 301 -42.47 21.62 37.65
N GLU A 302 -43.63 21.26 38.18
CA GLU A 302 -44.78 20.74 37.45
C GLU A 302 -45.41 21.84 36.60
N GLY A 303 -45.74 21.53 35.37
CA GLY A 303 -46.55 22.36 34.47
C GLY A 303 -47.46 21.51 33.62
N SER A 304 -48.71 21.38 34.06
CA SER A 304 -49.81 20.73 33.39
C SER A 304 -50.31 21.55 32.20
N GLY A 305 -50.49 20.91 31.02
CA GLY A 305 -51.23 21.44 29.90
C GLY A 305 -51.89 20.28 29.14
N SER A 306 -53.22 20.22 29.24
CA SER A 306 -54.08 19.20 28.65
C SER A 306 -54.20 19.28 27.11
N PRO A 307 -54.57 18.16 26.47
CA PRO A 307 -54.40 17.96 25.05
C PRO A 307 -55.64 18.21 24.22
N GLY A 308 -55.42 18.77 23.04
CA GLY A 308 -56.38 18.76 21.95
C GLY A 308 -56.40 17.44 21.24
N ALA A 309 -57.53 16.74 21.26
CA ALA A 309 -57.76 15.48 20.59
C ALA A 309 -57.73 15.65 19.05
N GLN A 310 -56.72 15.06 18.43
CA GLN A 310 -56.74 14.75 17.01
C GLN A 310 -56.87 13.23 16.87
N GLY A 311 -57.79 12.75 15.99
CA GLY A 311 -58.15 11.38 15.80
C GLY A 311 -56.98 10.45 15.35
N PRO A 312 -57.10 9.12 15.46
CA PRO A 312 -56.03 8.16 15.27
C PRO A 312 -55.73 8.03 13.79
N SER A 313 -54.74 8.79 13.33
CA SER A 313 -53.95 8.40 12.16
C SER A 313 -53.06 7.26 12.60
N LEU A 314 -53.06 6.11 11.92
CA LEU A 314 -52.10 5.03 12.09
C LEU A 314 -50.69 5.64 12.07
N PRO A 315 -49.89 5.52 13.14
CA PRO A 315 -48.56 6.10 13.14
C PRO A 315 -47.74 5.43 12.04
N GLY A 316 -47.26 6.24 11.11
CA GLY A 316 -46.27 5.80 10.12
C GLY A 316 -45.01 5.22 10.83
N PRO A 317 -44.15 4.55 10.11
CA PRO A 317 -42.92 4.03 10.70
C PRO A 317 -42.14 5.17 11.38
N PRO A 318 -41.57 4.94 12.58
CA PRO A 318 -40.81 5.96 13.30
C PRO A 318 -39.66 6.49 12.44
N VAL A 319 -39.56 7.81 12.39
CA VAL A 319 -38.56 8.53 11.59
C VAL A 319 -37.34 8.79 12.46
N VAL A 320 -36.13 8.46 11.98
CA VAL A 320 -34.87 8.66 12.67
C VAL A 320 -34.10 9.81 12.00
N PRO A 321 -34.06 11.01 12.60
CA PRO A 321 -33.21 12.09 12.11
C PRO A 321 -31.73 11.71 12.23
N ILE A 322 -30.90 12.19 11.30
CA ILE A 322 -29.46 11.94 11.31
C ILE A 322 -28.73 13.25 11.55
N ARG A 323 -27.91 13.27 12.59
CA ARG A 323 -27.01 14.38 12.89
C ARG A 323 -25.61 14.05 12.35
N VAL A 324 -25.11 14.88 11.46
CA VAL A 324 -23.79 14.72 10.84
C VAL A 324 -22.86 15.78 11.42
N LYS A 325 -21.94 15.37 12.27
CA LYS A 325 -20.89 16.23 12.81
C LYS A 325 -19.66 16.18 11.91
N LEU A 326 -19.21 17.32 11.48
CA LEU A 326 -18.14 17.49 10.51
C LEU A 326 -17.05 18.38 11.12
N GLU A 327 -15.81 17.92 11.05
CA GLU A 327 -14.63 18.73 11.37
C GLU A 327 -13.84 18.95 10.09
N PRO A 328 -13.81 20.18 9.53
CA PRO A 328 -13.06 20.47 8.32
C PRO A 328 -11.55 20.24 8.52
N SER A 329 -10.92 19.58 7.56
CA SER A 329 -9.46 19.42 7.50
C SER A 329 -8.80 20.70 6.95
N ARG A 330 -7.47 20.72 6.93
CA ARG A 330 -6.73 21.76 6.21
C ARG A 330 -6.96 21.60 4.71
N LEU A 331 -7.70 22.57 4.13
CA LEU A 331 -8.08 22.54 2.72
C LEU A 331 -6.92 22.85 1.76
N ARG A 332 -5.85 23.47 2.25
CA ARG A 332 -4.69 23.85 1.44
C ARG A 332 -3.44 23.27 2.06
N THR A 333 -2.60 22.64 1.24
CA THR A 333 -1.35 22.04 1.69
C THR A 333 -0.25 22.42 0.71
N ILE A 334 0.90 22.83 1.22
CA ILE A 334 2.16 22.98 0.47
C ILE A 334 3.06 21.83 0.90
N ARG A 335 3.65 21.17 -0.07
CA ARG A 335 4.61 20.07 0.16
C ARG A 335 5.95 20.50 -0.43
N LEU A 336 7.00 20.43 0.39
CA LEU A 336 8.36 20.65 -0.02
C LEU A 336 9.18 19.44 0.37
N GLY A 337 9.99 18.96 -0.55
CA GLY A 337 10.83 17.79 -0.31
C GLY A 337 12.02 17.75 -1.26
N GLY A 338 12.93 16.83 -1.00
CA GLY A 338 14.03 16.50 -1.87
C GLY A 338 14.35 15.01 -1.75
N GLY A 339 14.96 14.45 -2.77
CA GLY A 339 15.31 13.04 -2.83
C GLY A 339 16.55 12.79 -3.68
N LEU A 340 17.11 11.61 -3.42
CA LEU A 340 18.17 11.00 -4.21
C LEU A 340 17.62 9.66 -4.71
N GLU A 341 17.70 9.42 -6.00
CA GLU A 341 17.40 8.14 -6.62
C GLU A 341 18.70 7.52 -7.12
N LEU A 342 18.95 6.28 -6.76
CA LEU A 342 20.11 5.53 -7.17
C LEU A 342 19.66 4.14 -7.60
N ASP A 343 19.69 3.88 -8.90
CA ASP A 343 19.32 2.59 -9.46
C ASP A 343 20.35 2.05 -10.47
N SER A 344 20.01 0.98 -11.16
CA SER A 344 20.87 0.35 -12.17
C SER A 344 20.95 1.14 -13.48
N LEU A 345 20.05 2.09 -13.72
CA LEU A 345 19.96 2.86 -14.96
C LEU A 345 20.47 4.29 -14.78
N LYS A 346 20.17 4.92 -13.64
CA LYS A 346 20.53 6.33 -13.39
C LYS A 346 20.79 6.62 -11.91
N THR A 347 21.40 7.74 -11.67
CA THR A 347 21.42 8.41 -10.37
C THR A 347 20.89 9.81 -10.57
N ASP A 348 19.85 10.19 -9.83
CA ASP A 348 19.34 11.56 -9.87
C ASP A 348 19.21 12.19 -8.48
N VAL A 349 19.30 13.51 -8.47
CA VAL A 349 18.97 14.36 -7.33
C VAL A 349 17.81 15.24 -7.73
N HIS A 350 16.74 15.24 -6.93
CA HIS A 350 15.54 15.97 -7.28
C HIS A 350 14.92 16.71 -6.09
N GLY A 351 14.19 17.77 -6.41
CA GLY A 351 13.30 18.47 -5.51
C GLY A 351 11.84 18.08 -5.73
N ILE A 352 10.99 18.32 -4.76
CA ILE A 352 9.54 18.19 -4.87
C ILE A 352 8.91 19.46 -4.34
N ILE A 353 8.10 20.11 -5.16
CA ILE A 353 7.29 21.27 -4.80
C ILE A 353 5.87 20.93 -5.15
N GLY A 354 4.98 20.89 -4.16
CA GLY A 354 3.57 20.56 -4.37
C GLY A 354 2.64 21.57 -3.71
N TRP A 355 1.53 21.85 -4.35
CA TRP A 355 0.42 22.59 -3.80
C TRP A 355 -0.89 21.85 -4.06
N GLU A 356 -1.69 21.72 -3.02
CA GLU A 356 -2.99 21.05 -3.06
C GLU A 356 -4.05 21.95 -2.46
N ASN A 357 -5.23 22.03 -3.11
CA ASN A 357 -6.42 22.68 -2.61
C ASN A 357 -7.63 21.76 -2.80
N ARG A 358 -8.27 21.38 -1.69
CA ARG A 358 -9.39 20.42 -1.65
C ARG A 358 -10.77 21.03 -1.81
N ASN A 359 -10.84 22.34 -1.97
CA ASN A 359 -12.08 23.07 -2.30
C ASN A 359 -11.79 24.17 -3.33
N PHE A 360 -11.07 23.80 -4.40
CA PHE A 360 -10.67 24.70 -5.47
C PHE A 360 -11.91 25.21 -6.23
N LEU A 361 -12.08 26.53 -6.32
CA LEU A 361 -13.24 27.20 -6.92
C LEU A 361 -14.60 26.74 -6.34
N GLY A 362 -14.62 26.22 -5.11
CA GLY A 362 -15.81 25.66 -4.49
C GLY A 362 -16.21 24.29 -5.03
N GLY A 363 -17.34 23.74 -4.57
CA GLY A 363 -17.86 22.45 -5.04
C GLY A 363 -17.04 21.23 -4.65
N LEU A 364 -16.14 21.36 -3.65
CA LEU A 364 -15.25 20.30 -3.13
C LEU A 364 -14.29 19.75 -4.18
N ARG A 365 -13.95 20.55 -5.21
CA ARG A 365 -12.97 20.17 -6.23
C ARG A 365 -11.60 20.05 -5.61
N LYS A 366 -10.96 18.91 -5.84
CA LYS A 366 -9.57 18.71 -5.47
C LYS A 366 -8.69 19.12 -6.64
N PHE A 367 -7.82 20.10 -6.41
CA PHE A 367 -6.82 20.54 -7.37
C PHE A 367 -5.45 20.39 -6.75
N SER A 368 -4.55 19.72 -7.44
CA SER A 368 -3.14 19.62 -7.02
C SER A 368 -2.20 19.88 -8.18
N VAL A 369 -1.11 20.55 -7.87
CA VAL A 369 0.04 20.74 -8.78
C VAL A 369 1.26 20.22 -8.06
N GLN A 370 2.05 19.40 -8.74
CA GLN A 370 3.33 18.91 -8.24
C GLN A 370 4.39 19.10 -9.31
N PHE A 371 5.46 19.79 -8.94
CA PHE A 371 6.64 19.96 -9.76
C PHE A 371 7.81 19.22 -9.13
N ARG A 372 8.48 18.37 -9.91
CA ARG A 372 9.69 17.63 -9.53
C ARG A 372 10.83 17.99 -10.49
N PRO A 373 11.58 19.04 -10.19
CA PRO A 373 12.84 19.31 -10.88
C PRO A 373 13.92 18.35 -10.41
N GLY A 374 14.70 17.81 -11.33
CA GLY A 374 15.78 16.87 -11.05
C GLY A 374 16.95 17.02 -12.00
N ILE A 375 18.07 16.46 -11.60
CA ILE A 375 19.30 16.39 -12.40
C ILE A 375 19.82 14.96 -12.33
N VAL A 376 19.94 14.33 -13.50
CA VAL A 376 20.56 13.01 -13.63
C VAL A 376 22.07 13.18 -13.73
N LEU A 377 22.79 12.50 -12.84
CA LEU A 377 24.25 12.50 -12.78
C LEU A 377 24.81 11.42 -13.73
N TYR A 378 24.94 11.74 -15.00
CA TYR A 378 25.35 10.77 -16.02
C TYR A 378 26.87 10.63 -16.12
N PRO A 379 27.43 9.42 -16.25
CA PRO A 379 26.82 8.09 -16.30
C PRO A 379 26.83 7.32 -14.94
N LEU A 380 26.78 8.04 -13.82
CA LEU A 380 26.78 7.45 -12.48
C LEU A 380 25.53 6.57 -12.25
N ARG A 381 25.74 5.34 -11.80
CA ARG A 381 24.68 4.38 -11.43
C ARG A 381 25.26 3.27 -10.54
N VAL A 382 24.41 2.45 -9.92
CA VAL A 382 24.87 1.37 -9.01
C VAL A 382 25.92 0.46 -9.65
N ASN A 383 25.71 0.09 -10.92
CA ASN A 383 26.62 -0.82 -11.65
C ASN A 383 27.83 -0.10 -12.28
N ASN A 384 27.87 1.22 -12.25
CA ASN A 384 28.92 2.03 -12.88
C ASN A 384 29.21 3.27 -12.01
N VAL A 385 29.96 3.06 -10.93
CA VAL A 385 30.33 4.12 -9.98
C VAL A 385 31.51 4.90 -10.54
N VAL A 386 31.22 5.92 -11.32
CA VAL A 386 32.20 6.84 -11.93
C VAL A 386 31.80 8.29 -11.63
N VAL A 387 32.77 9.19 -11.74
CA VAL A 387 32.47 10.61 -11.60
C VAL A 387 31.55 11.07 -12.73
N PRO A 388 30.46 11.76 -12.42
CA PRO A 388 29.57 12.28 -13.46
C PRO A 388 30.30 13.18 -14.43
N SER A 389 30.16 12.92 -15.70
CA SER A 389 30.72 13.76 -16.78
C SER A 389 29.70 14.76 -17.31
N GLN A 390 28.41 14.50 -17.08
CA GLN A 390 27.32 15.32 -17.57
C GLN A 390 26.17 15.37 -16.57
N PHE A 391 25.43 16.48 -16.60
CA PHE A 391 24.27 16.76 -15.76
C PHE A 391 23.05 16.93 -16.66
N LEU A 392 22.17 15.91 -16.68
CA LEU A 392 21.02 15.91 -17.57
C LEU A 392 19.76 16.36 -16.80
N PRO A 393 19.13 17.49 -17.16
CA PRO A 393 17.90 17.92 -16.52
C PRO A 393 16.79 16.88 -16.69
N GLU A 394 16.08 16.60 -15.61
CA GLU A 394 14.86 15.78 -15.59
C GLU A 394 13.77 16.57 -14.88
N GLU A 395 12.62 16.75 -15.49
CA GLU A 395 11.55 17.55 -14.93
C GLU A 395 10.22 16.82 -15.08
N ARG A 396 9.37 16.90 -14.04
CA ARG A 396 7.99 16.42 -14.09
C ARG A 396 7.07 17.45 -13.47
N LEU A 397 6.10 17.89 -14.24
CA LEU A 397 4.99 18.73 -13.78
C LEU A 397 3.69 17.94 -13.91
N ARG A 398 3.07 17.62 -12.79
CA ARG A 398 1.78 16.93 -12.73
C ARG A 398 0.71 17.84 -12.18
N VAL A 399 -0.42 17.90 -12.86
CA VAL A 399 -1.62 18.59 -12.41
C VAL A 399 -2.74 17.57 -12.28
N ASP A 400 -3.51 17.64 -11.22
CA ASP A 400 -4.68 16.77 -11.00
C ASP A 400 -5.86 17.65 -10.61
N LEU A 401 -6.94 17.58 -11.35
CA LEU A 401 -8.21 18.17 -11.05
C LEU A 401 -9.26 17.09 -10.94
N THR A 402 -9.81 16.88 -9.76
CA THR A 402 -10.88 15.91 -9.50
C THR A 402 -12.14 16.62 -9.04
N GLN A 403 -13.26 16.36 -9.71
CA GLN A 403 -14.59 16.81 -9.34
C GLN A 403 -15.35 15.63 -8.72
N PRO A 404 -15.59 15.63 -7.41
CA PRO A 404 -16.42 14.61 -6.78
C PRO A 404 -17.88 14.79 -7.17
N GLY A 405 -18.63 13.68 -7.25
CA GLY A 405 -20.06 13.68 -7.49
C GLY A 405 -20.48 14.31 -8.82
N LEU A 406 -19.79 14.02 -9.94
CA LEU A 406 -20.00 14.69 -11.22
C LEU A 406 -21.41 14.44 -11.78
N PHE A 407 -21.87 13.19 -11.83
CA PHE A 407 -23.22 12.82 -12.29
C PHE A 407 -24.08 12.31 -11.15
N GLU A 408 -23.52 11.50 -10.31
CA GLU A 408 -24.14 10.92 -9.11
C GLU A 408 -23.15 10.98 -7.93
N ALA A 409 -23.62 10.69 -6.72
CA ALA A 409 -22.89 10.91 -5.47
C ALA A 409 -21.48 10.32 -5.44
N ARG A 410 -21.30 9.11 -6.00
CA ARG A 410 -20.07 8.31 -5.87
C ARG A 410 -19.22 8.24 -7.13
N THR A 411 -19.56 9.02 -8.18
CA THR A 411 -18.78 9.07 -9.42
C THR A 411 -17.98 10.36 -9.48
N ASN A 412 -16.67 10.24 -9.52
CA ASN A 412 -15.76 11.38 -9.65
C ASN A 412 -15.31 11.54 -11.09
N GLY A 413 -15.29 12.78 -11.57
CA GLY A 413 -14.65 13.12 -12.83
C GLY A 413 -13.24 13.65 -12.58
N PHE A 414 -12.29 13.35 -13.46
CA PHE A 414 -10.92 13.83 -13.32
C PHE A 414 -10.30 14.26 -14.65
N ILE A 415 -9.34 15.19 -14.53
CA ILE A 415 -8.45 15.63 -15.60
C ILE A 415 -7.04 15.67 -15.02
N ARG A 416 -6.08 14.95 -15.64
CA ARG A 416 -4.73 14.73 -15.12
C ARG A 416 -3.66 14.99 -16.19
N PRO A 417 -3.39 16.26 -16.56
CA PRO A 417 -2.26 16.56 -17.44
C PRO A 417 -0.93 16.42 -16.70
N GLU A 418 0.06 15.88 -17.40
CA GLU A 418 1.42 15.68 -16.93
C GLU A 418 2.41 16.06 -18.04
N PHE A 419 3.45 16.83 -17.69
CA PHE A 419 4.57 17.18 -18.57
C PHE A 419 5.84 16.57 -17.98
N ASN A 420 6.57 15.83 -18.81
CA ASN A 420 7.82 15.20 -18.44
C ASN A 420 8.91 15.58 -19.41
N VAL A 421 10.12 15.79 -18.89
CA VAL A 421 11.36 15.88 -19.67
C VAL A 421 12.33 14.91 -19.04
N TYR A 422 12.79 13.93 -19.78
CA TYR A 422 13.66 12.89 -19.22
C TYR A 422 14.59 12.26 -20.25
N PRO A 423 15.81 11.83 -19.84
CA PRO A 423 16.72 11.07 -20.69
C PRO A 423 16.29 9.60 -20.77
N VAL A 424 16.48 9.00 -21.94
CA VAL A 424 16.26 7.55 -22.15
C VAL A 424 17.56 6.80 -21.83
N LEU A 425 17.62 6.27 -20.62
CA LEU A 425 18.79 5.56 -20.09
C LEU A 425 18.41 4.08 -19.88
N ILE A 426 18.49 3.29 -20.94
CA ILE A 426 18.10 1.87 -20.91
C ILE A 426 19.29 0.93 -21.09
N ASN A 427 20.45 1.45 -21.49
CA ASN A 427 21.66 0.64 -21.60
C ASN A 427 22.36 0.54 -20.24
N PRO A 428 22.59 -0.67 -19.70
CA PRO A 428 23.20 -0.85 -18.39
C PRO A 428 24.68 -0.43 -18.36
N LYS A 429 25.38 -0.49 -19.49
CA LYS A 429 26.72 0.05 -19.66
C LYS A 429 26.68 1.20 -20.68
N PRO A 430 27.06 2.42 -20.26
CA PRO A 430 27.16 3.51 -21.22
C PRO A 430 28.24 3.18 -22.24
N LEU A 431 27.87 3.23 -23.50
CA LEU A 431 28.82 3.12 -24.59
C LEU A 431 29.56 4.45 -24.72
N THR A 432 30.84 4.40 -25.00
CA THR A 432 31.64 5.61 -25.30
C THR A 432 31.05 6.28 -26.56
N ASP A 433 30.81 7.59 -26.49
CA ASP A 433 30.25 8.38 -27.59
C ASP A 433 28.79 8.07 -27.99
N ALA A 434 28.04 7.33 -27.17
CA ALA A 434 26.63 7.11 -27.42
C ALA A 434 25.83 8.41 -27.29
N PRO A 435 24.92 8.72 -28.21
CA PRO A 435 24.00 9.83 -28.02
C PRO A 435 23.08 9.54 -26.86
N VAL A 436 22.82 10.54 -26.01
CA VAL A 436 21.80 10.46 -24.97
C VAL A 436 20.56 11.17 -25.49
N ILE A 437 19.59 10.37 -25.87
CA ILE A 437 18.29 10.87 -26.34
C ILE A 437 17.38 11.12 -25.15
N GLY A 438 16.54 12.12 -25.22
CA GLY A 438 15.48 12.41 -24.28
C GLY A 438 14.15 12.61 -24.97
N TYR A 439 13.11 12.62 -24.16
CA TYR A 439 11.77 12.97 -24.59
C TYR A 439 11.21 14.12 -23.76
N GLY A 440 10.66 15.14 -24.45
CA GLY A 440 9.68 16.04 -23.90
C GLY A 440 8.31 15.38 -24.12
N GLU A 441 7.61 15.05 -23.03
CA GLU A 441 6.39 14.27 -23.10
C GLU A 441 5.23 15.00 -22.41
N PHE A 442 4.12 15.08 -23.11
CA PHE A 442 2.85 15.49 -22.57
C PHE A 442 1.93 14.27 -22.46
N ARG A 443 1.41 14.00 -21.29
CA ARG A 443 0.37 13.01 -21.04
C ARG A 443 -0.86 13.70 -20.50
N ASN A 444 -2.04 13.22 -20.87
CA ASN A 444 -3.28 13.68 -20.27
C ASN A 444 -4.26 12.51 -20.16
N ALA A 445 -4.92 12.41 -19.01
CA ALA A 445 -6.00 11.47 -18.77
C ALA A 445 -7.25 12.24 -18.37
N ILE A 446 -8.35 12.04 -19.09
CA ILE A 446 -9.67 12.61 -18.76
C ILE A 446 -10.62 11.44 -18.57
N GLY A 447 -11.32 11.39 -17.44
CA GLY A 447 -12.15 10.23 -17.20
C GLY A 447 -13.07 10.34 -16.00
N LEU A 448 -13.70 9.21 -15.72
CA LEU A 448 -14.61 8.99 -14.60
C LEU A 448 -14.04 7.82 -13.77
N GLU A 449 -14.18 7.94 -12.46
CA GLU A 449 -13.82 6.87 -11.53
C GLU A 449 -14.90 6.70 -10.47
N ARG A 450 -15.11 5.45 -10.08
CA ARG A 450 -16.13 5.09 -9.08
C ARG A 450 -15.65 3.91 -8.25
N THR A 451 -15.92 3.98 -6.95
CA THR A 451 -15.76 2.84 -6.04
C THR A 451 -17.14 2.39 -5.55
N LEU A 452 -17.45 1.12 -5.75
CA LEU A 452 -18.65 0.45 -5.25
C LEU A 452 -18.21 -0.64 -4.29
N TRP A 453 -18.41 -0.42 -2.99
CA TRP A 453 -17.93 -1.33 -1.96
C TRP A 453 -16.42 -1.54 -2.09
N LYS A 454 -15.96 -2.73 -2.49
CA LYS A 454 -14.54 -3.09 -2.73
C LYS A 454 -14.14 -3.14 -4.21
N LEU A 455 -15.07 -2.80 -5.09
CA LEU A 455 -14.85 -2.75 -6.54
C LEU A 455 -14.59 -1.30 -6.97
N TYR A 456 -13.40 -1.05 -7.47
CA TYR A 456 -13.04 0.20 -8.14
C TYR A 456 -13.15 0.03 -9.65
N GLY A 457 -13.75 1.00 -10.32
CA GLY A 457 -13.83 1.09 -11.77
C GLY A 457 -13.43 2.48 -12.25
N SER A 458 -12.69 2.57 -13.34
CA SER A 458 -12.34 3.83 -14.00
C SER A 458 -12.40 3.66 -15.51
N ILE A 459 -13.02 4.62 -16.17
CA ILE A 459 -12.98 4.77 -17.63
C ILE A 459 -12.37 6.11 -17.96
N SER A 460 -11.33 6.12 -18.79
CA SER A 460 -10.63 7.34 -19.17
C SER A 460 -10.23 7.34 -20.63
N HIS A 461 -10.04 8.53 -21.18
CA HIS A 461 -9.35 8.73 -22.44
C HIS A 461 -7.96 9.29 -22.15
N ASN A 462 -6.95 8.61 -22.64
CA ASN A 462 -5.54 8.93 -22.42
C ASN A 462 -4.92 9.42 -23.73
N THR A 463 -4.16 10.51 -23.64
CA THR A 463 -3.38 11.05 -24.75
C THR A 463 -1.94 11.21 -24.29
N GLN A 464 -1.00 10.77 -25.10
CA GLN A 464 0.45 10.87 -24.89
C GLN A 464 1.09 11.42 -26.15
N VAL A 465 1.85 12.50 -26.01
CA VAL A 465 2.60 13.13 -27.10
C VAL A 465 4.07 13.16 -26.67
N ALA A 466 4.94 12.47 -27.40
CA ALA A 466 6.34 12.35 -27.07
C ALA A 466 7.20 12.96 -28.20
N TYR A 467 7.92 14.04 -27.87
CA TYR A 467 8.84 14.74 -28.76
C TYR A 467 10.28 14.37 -28.42
N PRO A 468 11.03 13.71 -29.32
CA PRO A 468 12.42 13.34 -29.09
C PRO A 468 13.38 14.51 -29.29
N PHE A 469 14.36 14.61 -28.40
CA PHE A 469 15.49 15.54 -28.52
C PHE A 469 16.79 14.87 -28.05
N SER A 470 17.93 15.52 -28.24
CA SER A 470 19.24 15.02 -27.80
C SER A 470 19.74 15.83 -26.63
N TYR A 471 20.11 15.14 -25.53
CA TYR A 471 20.91 15.73 -24.44
C TYR A 471 22.38 15.78 -24.80
N VAL A 472 22.87 14.75 -25.49
CA VAL A 472 24.27 14.56 -25.84
C VAL A 472 24.34 13.98 -27.24
N GLY A 473 25.27 14.46 -28.04
CA GLY A 473 25.46 14.00 -29.43
C GLY A 473 24.36 14.45 -30.37
N ASN A 474 24.33 13.87 -31.54
CA ASN A 474 23.34 14.18 -32.56
C ASN A 474 22.12 13.28 -32.47
N LYS A 475 20.95 13.89 -32.59
CA LYS A 475 19.69 13.14 -32.69
C LYS A 475 19.65 12.46 -34.08
N ASP A 476 19.25 11.17 -34.07
CA ASP A 476 18.92 10.46 -35.32
C ASP A 476 17.81 11.22 -36.07
N PRO A 477 18.02 11.60 -37.32
CA PRO A 477 17.04 12.37 -38.12
C PRO A 477 15.74 11.61 -38.34
N THR A 478 15.73 10.28 -38.23
CA THR A 478 14.53 9.43 -38.38
C THR A 478 13.63 9.43 -37.16
N LEU A 479 14.11 9.92 -35.99
CA LEU A 479 13.30 10.06 -34.78
C LEU A 479 12.23 11.12 -34.97
N GLY A 480 10.96 10.68 -34.93
CA GLY A 480 9.78 11.53 -35.09
C GLY A 480 8.97 11.73 -33.83
N LEU A 481 8.04 12.66 -33.89
CA LEU A 481 6.99 12.85 -32.93
C LEU A 481 6.10 11.60 -32.84
N ILE A 482 5.80 11.12 -31.63
CA ILE A 482 4.89 10.01 -31.36
C ILE A 482 3.67 10.52 -30.64
N ILE A 483 2.50 10.19 -31.16
CA ILE A 483 1.20 10.46 -30.53
C ILE A 483 0.53 9.11 -30.27
N ILE A 484 0.14 8.85 -29.03
CA ILE A 484 -0.62 7.68 -28.62
C ILE A 484 -1.90 8.15 -27.94
N SER A 485 -3.05 7.66 -28.42
CA SER A 485 -4.34 8.10 -27.94
C SER A 485 -5.25 6.88 -27.81
N TYR A 486 -5.82 6.66 -26.62
CA TYR A 486 -6.59 5.47 -26.31
C TYR A 486 -7.58 5.66 -25.15
N PRO A 487 -8.79 5.16 -25.29
CA PRO A 487 -9.64 4.86 -24.14
C PRO A 487 -9.06 3.70 -23.32
N GLU A 488 -9.24 3.80 -22.00
CA GLU A 488 -8.81 2.82 -21.00
C GLU A 488 -9.93 2.49 -20.03
N LEU A 489 -10.12 1.20 -19.77
CA LEU A 489 -10.97 0.69 -18.70
C LEU A 489 -10.09 -0.01 -17.66
N THR A 490 -10.12 0.46 -16.43
CA THR A 490 -9.47 -0.17 -15.28
C THR A 490 -10.52 -0.67 -14.30
N THR A 491 -10.41 -1.93 -13.89
CA THR A 491 -11.26 -2.53 -12.85
C THR A 491 -10.39 -3.19 -11.79
N GLN A 492 -10.74 -3.01 -10.50
CA GLN A 492 -9.99 -3.58 -9.38
C GLN A 492 -10.96 -4.02 -8.29
N LEU A 493 -10.87 -5.29 -7.90
CA LEU A 493 -11.57 -5.85 -6.74
C LEU A 493 -10.55 -6.10 -5.64
N ASP A 494 -10.64 -5.34 -4.54
CA ASP A 494 -9.70 -5.42 -3.42
C ASP A 494 -10.38 -6.01 -2.18
N LEU A 495 -10.13 -7.29 -1.95
CA LEU A 495 -10.65 -8.06 -0.82
C LEU A 495 -9.58 -8.30 0.26
N ARG A 496 -8.48 -7.55 0.23
CA ARG A 496 -7.42 -7.61 1.23
C ARG A 496 -7.88 -7.00 2.55
N ASP A 497 -7.33 -7.50 3.63
CA ASP A 497 -7.53 -6.97 4.99
C ASP A 497 -6.94 -5.57 5.17
N ASP A 498 -5.74 -5.35 4.62
CA ASP A 498 -5.04 -4.07 4.61
C ASP A 498 -4.44 -3.80 3.22
N LYS A 499 -4.45 -2.52 2.78
CA LYS A 499 -3.92 -2.13 1.46
C LYS A 499 -2.40 -1.92 1.47
N ILE A 500 -1.83 -1.57 2.64
CA ILE A 500 -0.41 -1.24 2.80
C ILE A 500 0.37 -2.47 3.28
N HIS A 501 -0.16 -3.19 4.29
CA HIS A 501 0.45 -4.38 4.89
C HIS A 501 -0.50 -5.59 4.79
N PRO A 502 -0.80 -6.08 3.58
CA PRO A 502 -1.76 -7.15 3.40
C PRO A 502 -1.23 -8.47 4.00
N ARG A 503 -2.05 -9.07 4.86
CA ARG A 503 -1.78 -10.38 5.48
C ARG A 503 -2.73 -11.46 4.98
N LYS A 504 -3.96 -11.08 4.62
CA LYS A 504 -5.00 -12.01 4.18
C LYS A 504 -5.86 -11.37 3.10
N GLY A 505 -6.28 -12.18 2.13
CA GLY A 505 -7.24 -11.77 1.12
C GLY A 505 -6.71 -11.86 -0.30
N ILE A 506 -7.49 -11.34 -1.22
CA ILE A 506 -7.23 -11.42 -2.67
C ILE A 506 -7.44 -10.04 -3.28
N PHE A 507 -6.60 -9.71 -4.25
CA PHE A 507 -6.75 -8.56 -5.14
C PHE A 507 -6.82 -9.06 -6.58
N VAL A 508 -7.81 -8.58 -7.32
CA VAL A 508 -7.97 -8.84 -8.76
C VAL A 508 -8.00 -7.51 -9.48
N GLY A 509 -7.09 -7.29 -10.40
CA GLY A 509 -7.02 -6.11 -11.25
C GLY A 509 -7.09 -6.47 -12.73
N ASN A 510 -7.64 -5.57 -13.53
CA ASN A 510 -7.59 -5.68 -14.99
C ASN A 510 -7.53 -4.28 -15.62
N THR A 511 -6.71 -4.14 -16.66
CA THR A 511 -6.62 -2.93 -17.48
C THR A 511 -6.81 -3.31 -18.93
N VAL A 512 -7.73 -2.63 -19.61
CA VAL A 512 -7.98 -2.78 -21.04
C VAL A 512 -7.80 -1.44 -21.70
N GLN A 513 -6.96 -1.37 -22.73
CA GLN A 513 -6.68 -0.17 -23.52
C GLN A 513 -6.94 -0.47 -24.99
N VAL A 514 -7.53 0.47 -25.70
CA VAL A 514 -7.79 0.35 -27.14
C VAL A 514 -7.20 1.58 -27.84
N ALA A 515 -5.97 1.47 -28.33
CA ALA A 515 -5.36 2.55 -29.12
C ALA A 515 -5.83 2.48 -30.57
N GLY A 516 -5.92 3.65 -31.23
CA GLY A 516 -6.32 3.66 -32.62
C GLY A 516 -6.09 5.01 -33.30
N THR A 517 -5.89 4.95 -34.60
CA THR A 517 -5.78 6.14 -35.46
C THR A 517 -7.07 6.96 -35.46
N ILE A 518 -8.22 6.34 -35.19
CA ILE A 518 -9.52 7.01 -35.02
C ILE A 518 -9.54 7.98 -33.85
N PHE A 519 -8.66 7.77 -32.86
CA PHE A 519 -8.48 8.64 -31.70
C PHE A 519 -7.34 9.67 -31.91
N GLY A 520 -6.78 9.76 -33.13
CA GLY A 520 -5.68 10.67 -33.48
C GLY A 520 -4.28 10.17 -33.08
N GLY A 521 -4.12 8.88 -32.73
CA GLY A 521 -2.83 8.27 -32.37
C GLY A 521 -2.08 7.61 -33.54
N ASN A 522 -0.78 7.37 -33.33
CA ASN A 522 0.06 6.62 -34.28
C ASN A 522 -0.03 5.10 -34.10
N ALA A 523 -0.37 4.63 -32.89
CA ALA A 523 -0.54 3.21 -32.58
C ALA A 523 -1.99 2.78 -32.74
N SER A 524 -2.19 1.58 -33.28
CA SER A 524 -3.49 0.88 -33.28
C SER A 524 -3.29 -0.48 -32.62
N ASP A 525 -3.86 -0.69 -31.44
CA ASP A 525 -3.74 -1.94 -30.67
C ASP A 525 -4.85 -2.09 -29.65
N VAL A 526 -5.05 -3.33 -29.21
CA VAL A 526 -5.78 -3.68 -28.00
C VAL A 526 -4.78 -4.26 -27.00
N LYS A 527 -4.67 -3.63 -25.85
CA LYS A 527 -3.80 -4.06 -24.74
C LYS A 527 -4.65 -4.47 -23.56
N VAL A 528 -4.44 -5.70 -23.06
CA VAL A 528 -5.15 -6.27 -21.92
C VAL A 528 -4.14 -6.80 -20.92
N GLN A 529 -4.31 -6.49 -19.63
CA GLN A 529 -3.40 -6.92 -18.59
C GLN A 529 -4.15 -7.22 -17.28
N PRO A 530 -4.64 -8.45 -17.11
CA PRO A 530 -5.14 -8.93 -15.82
C PRO A 530 -4.01 -9.22 -14.82
N GLU A 531 -4.32 -9.03 -13.55
CA GLU A 531 -3.44 -9.28 -12.41
C GLU A 531 -4.23 -9.89 -11.26
N LEU A 532 -3.61 -10.88 -10.60
CA LEU A 532 -4.11 -11.53 -9.39
C LEU A 532 -3.05 -11.47 -8.30
N ARG A 533 -3.43 -11.09 -7.07
CA ARG A 533 -2.59 -11.16 -5.88
C ARG A 533 -3.34 -11.91 -4.79
N GLY A 534 -2.63 -12.76 -4.06
CA GLY A 534 -3.19 -13.54 -2.96
C GLY A 534 -2.30 -13.50 -1.73
N TYR A 535 -2.90 -13.45 -0.54
CA TYR A 535 -2.21 -13.37 0.74
C TYR A 535 -2.84 -14.36 1.71
N VAL A 536 -1.99 -15.20 2.33
CA VAL A 536 -2.41 -16.24 3.27
C VAL A 536 -1.52 -16.19 4.51
N PRO A 537 -2.07 -15.94 5.71
CA PRO A 537 -1.33 -16.09 6.95
C PRO A 537 -1.11 -17.57 7.25
N VAL A 538 0.12 -18.04 7.06
CA VAL A 538 0.49 -19.46 7.32
C VAL A 538 0.73 -19.68 8.80
N LEU A 539 1.39 -18.72 9.46
CA LEU A 539 1.62 -18.67 10.90
C LEU A 539 1.30 -17.25 11.40
N LYS A 540 1.23 -17.03 12.72
CA LYS A 540 1.00 -15.70 13.30
C LYS A 540 1.97 -14.64 12.75
N LYS A 541 3.24 -15.00 12.54
CA LYS A 541 4.31 -14.11 12.04
C LYS A 541 4.70 -14.34 10.59
N LEU A 542 4.14 -15.35 9.92
CA LEU A 542 4.49 -15.71 8.54
C LEU A 542 3.29 -15.54 7.61
N VAL A 543 3.46 -14.68 6.61
CA VAL A 543 2.49 -14.48 5.53
C VAL A 543 3.08 -14.98 4.22
N TRP A 544 2.31 -15.78 3.50
CA TRP A 544 2.61 -16.18 2.14
C TRP A 544 1.87 -15.26 1.17
N ALA A 545 2.61 -14.56 0.32
CA ALA A 545 2.08 -13.66 -0.70
C ALA A 545 2.43 -14.18 -2.09
N SER A 546 1.49 -14.11 -3.03
CA SER A 546 1.72 -14.49 -4.43
C SER A 546 1.07 -13.50 -5.38
N ARG A 547 1.72 -13.30 -6.54
CA ARG A 547 1.24 -12.44 -7.62
C ARG A 547 1.36 -13.19 -8.94
N ALA A 548 0.35 -13.04 -9.79
CA ALA A 548 0.40 -13.48 -11.18
C ALA A 548 -0.17 -12.38 -12.08
N SER A 549 0.47 -12.11 -13.19
CA SER A 549 0.00 -11.17 -14.22
C SER A 549 0.27 -11.75 -15.60
N ILE A 550 -0.64 -11.52 -16.51
CA ILE A 550 -0.46 -11.84 -17.93
C ILE A 550 -0.88 -10.62 -18.74
N GLY A 551 -0.20 -10.36 -19.84
CA GLY A 551 -0.48 -9.21 -20.69
C GLY A 551 -0.43 -9.57 -22.16
N PHE A 552 -1.35 -9.02 -22.92
CA PHE A 552 -1.43 -9.19 -24.39
C PHE A 552 -1.57 -7.84 -25.05
N ILE A 553 -0.82 -7.65 -26.15
CA ILE A 553 -0.99 -6.53 -27.07
C ILE A 553 -1.20 -7.12 -28.45
N GLU A 554 -2.31 -6.76 -29.08
CA GLU A 554 -2.58 -7.09 -30.46
C GLU A 554 -2.68 -5.78 -31.26
N GLY A 555 -1.71 -5.55 -32.15
CA GLY A 555 -1.61 -4.32 -32.94
C GLY A 555 -1.26 -4.60 -34.39
N PRO A 556 -2.09 -4.14 -35.38
CA PRO A 556 -1.87 -4.40 -36.77
C PRO A 556 -0.82 -3.49 -37.42
N ASN A 557 -0.47 -2.36 -36.80
CA ASN A 557 0.27 -1.30 -37.50
C ASN A 557 1.68 -1.01 -36.98
N TYR A 558 2.15 -1.78 -35.98
CA TYR A 558 3.51 -1.67 -35.46
C TYR A 558 3.99 -3.00 -34.84
N GLY A 559 5.28 -3.07 -34.46
CA GLY A 559 5.90 -4.22 -33.80
C GLY A 559 6.47 -5.25 -34.76
N LYS A 560 6.38 -5.05 -36.09
CA LYS A 560 6.89 -5.98 -37.08
C LYS A 560 8.39 -6.18 -36.96
N VAL A 561 9.14 -5.13 -36.65
CA VAL A 561 10.60 -5.20 -36.51
C VAL A 561 10.98 -6.13 -35.34
N VAL A 562 10.31 -6.01 -34.19
CA VAL A 562 10.58 -6.83 -33.02
C VAL A 562 10.10 -8.27 -33.22
N GLN A 563 8.95 -8.47 -33.87
CA GLN A 563 8.39 -9.80 -34.14
C GLN A 563 9.22 -10.62 -35.15
N ASN A 564 9.82 -9.96 -36.13
CA ASN A 564 10.65 -10.63 -37.15
C ASN A 564 12.06 -10.99 -36.67
N GLY A 565 12.41 -10.60 -35.43
CA GLY A 565 13.70 -10.86 -34.81
C GLY A 565 14.77 -9.82 -35.12
N PRO A 566 15.97 -10.00 -34.54
CA PRO A 566 17.02 -9.00 -34.58
C PRO A 566 17.41 -8.63 -36.01
N SER A 567 17.59 -7.34 -36.22
CA SER A 567 17.97 -6.83 -37.52
C SER A 567 19.42 -7.20 -37.89
N ASN A 568 19.59 -7.87 -38.99
CA ASN A 568 20.91 -8.22 -39.54
C ASN A 568 21.61 -7.03 -40.20
N GLY A 569 21.69 -5.87 -39.49
CA GLY A 569 22.45 -4.73 -40.00
C GLY A 569 21.80 -3.90 -41.10
N GLU A 570 20.49 -4.02 -41.30
CA GLU A 570 19.75 -3.15 -42.23
C GLU A 570 19.81 -1.68 -41.82
N ALA A 571 19.97 -0.78 -42.77
CA ALA A 571 20.01 0.65 -42.53
C ALA A 571 18.73 1.17 -41.85
N PRO A 572 18.83 2.13 -40.93
CA PRO A 572 17.68 2.74 -40.30
C PRO A 572 16.80 3.44 -41.31
N SER A 573 15.51 3.11 -41.32
CA SER A 573 14.50 3.84 -42.06
C SER A 573 13.56 4.55 -41.09
N ALA A 574 12.92 5.63 -41.53
CA ALA A 574 11.95 6.35 -40.68
C ALA A 574 10.79 5.43 -40.20
N GLU A 575 10.37 4.50 -41.04
CA GLU A 575 9.34 3.53 -40.74
C GLU A 575 9.79 2.57 -39.63
N ARG A 576 11.01 2.04 -39.72
CA ARG A 576 11.62 1.14 -38.77
C ARG A 576 11.85 1.83 -37.40
N THR A 577 12.35 3.06 -37.44
CA THR A 577 12.53 3.86 -36.19
C THR A 577 11.21 4.14 -35.53
N LYS A 578 10.17 4.47 -36.28
CA LYS A 578 8.82 4.66 -35.76
C LYS A 578 8.25 3.38 -35.14
N ASP A 579 8.49 2.23 -35.72
CA ASP A 579 8.07 0.92 -35.22
C ASP A 579 8.72 0.61 -33.84
N TYR A 580 10.04 0.85 -33.69
CA TYR A 580 10.71 0.75 -32.41
C TYR A 580 10.19 1.76 -31.39
N GLN A 581 9.95 3.01 -31.77
CA GLN A 581 9.41 4.01 -30.84
C GLN A 581 8.02 3.60 -30.34
N LEU A 582 7.12 3.15 -31.22
CA LEU A 582 5.79 2.69 -30.83
C LEU A 582 5.86 1.48 -29.90
N THR A 583 6.70 0.50 -30.21
CA THR A 583 6.91 -0.68 -29.36
C THR A 583 7.51 -0.29 -28.01
N PHE A 584 8.45 0.65 -27.96
CA PHE A 584 9.03 1.15 -26.71
C PHE A 584 7.99 1.80 -25.78
N PHE A 585 7.02 2.54 -26.33
CA PHE A 585 5.99 3.21 -25.55
C PHE A 585 4.81 2.30 -25.20
N ARG A 586 4.48 1.32 -26.05
CA ARG A 586 3.30 0.45 -25.89
C ARG A 586 3.63 -0.92 -25.35
N GLY A 587 4.79 -1.47 -25.69
CA GLY A 587 5.23 -2.82 -25.37
C GLY A 587 5.31 -3.11 -23.87
N PHE A 588 5.30 -4.38 -23.55
CA PHE A 588 5.56 -4.88 -22.20
C PHE A 588 7.05 -5.00 -21.94
N PHE A 589 7.40 -4.78 -20.67
CA PHE A 589 8.71 -5.03 -20.10
C PHE A 589 8.52 -5.68 -18.74
N SER A 590 9.48 -6.51 -18.32
CA SER A 590 9.58 -7.05 -16.98
C SER A 590 10.97 -6.80 -16.38
N GLY A 591 11.13 -7.01 -15.10
CA GLY A 591 12.32 -6.66 -14.31
C GLY A 591 12.15 -5.38 -13.52
N GLY A 592 12.88 -5.30 -12.41
CA GLY A 592 12.83 -4.18 -11.47
C GLY A 592 12.10 -4.51 -10.16
N PRO A 593 11.97 -3.52 -9.28
CA PRO A 593 11.58 -3.74 -7.89
C PRO A 593 10.14 -4.27 -7.67
N SER A 594 9.26 -4.13 -8.63
CA SER A 594 7.84 -4.56 -8.54
C SER A 594 7.48 -5.67 -9.52
N SER A 595 8.47 -6.26 -10.18
CA SER A 595 8.33 -7.30 -11.19
C SER A 595 9.32 -8.44 -10.88
N ASN A 596 10.24 -8.75 -11.77
CA ASN A 596 11.29 -9.75 -11.55
C ASN A 596 12.52 -9.10 -10.90
N ARG A 597 12.68 -9.26 -9.59
CA ARG A 597 13.66 -8.55 -8.75
C ARG A 597 15.12 -9.00 -8.94
N GLY A 598 15.37 -10.06 -9.70
CA GLY A 598 16.72 -10.43 -10.10
C GLY A 598 17.25 -9.69 -11.31
N TYR A 599 16.40 -8.90 -11.97
CA TYR A 599 16.73 -8.16 -13.18
C TYR A 599 16.59 -6.64 -12.96
N PRO A 600 17.38 -5.83 -13.66
CA PRO A 600 17.20 -4.38 -13.66
C PRO A 600 15.84 -4.00 -14.25
N ILE A 601 15.46 -2.75 -14.09
CA ILE A 601 14.24 -2.20 -14.71
C ILE A 601 14.30 -2.44 -16.22
N ARG A 602 13.23 -3.04 -16.80
CA ARG A 602 13.13 -3.45 -18.19
C ARG A 602 14.13 -4.54 -18.65
N GLY A 603 14.83 -5.18 -17.72
CA GLY A 603 15.87 -6.17 -18.01
C GLY A 603 15.37 -7.50 -18.59
N VAL A 604 14.06 -7.78 -18.51
CA VAL A 604 13.43 -8.92 -19.20
C VAL A 604 12.57 -8.37 -20.31
N SER A 605 13.04 -8.55 -21.55
CA SER A 605 12.46 -8.02 -22.77
C SER A 605 13.09 -8.68 -23.98
N PRO A 606 12.50 -8.64 -25.16
CA PRO A 606 13.24 -8.79 -26.41
C PRO A 606 14.30 -7.71 -26.54
N TYR A 607 15.49 -8.08 -27.02
CA TYR A 607 16.61 -7.18 -27.23
C TYR A 607 16.93 -7.06 -28.70
N ASP A 608 17.21 -5.85 -29.16
CA ASP A 608 17.65 -5.58 -30.53
C ASP A 608 18.61 -4.39 -30.60
N LEU A 609 19.26 -4.23 -31.73
CA LEU A 609 20.08 -3.08 -32.03
C LEU A 609 19.18 -1.90 -32.46
N VAL A 610 18.80 -1.08 -31.47
CA VAL A 610 17.94 0.09 -31.70
C VAL A 610 18.78 1.25 -32.23
N PRO A 611 18.58 1.68 -33.49
CA PRO A 611 19.49 2.60 -34.21
C PRO A 611 19.73 3.92 -33.48
N PHE A 612 18.70 4.52 -32.89
CA PHE A 612 18.78 5.83 -32.24
C PHE A 612 19.29 5.80 -30.77
N LEU A 613 19.50 4.61 -30.23
CA LEU A 613 20.03 4.40 -28.87
C LEU A 613 21.43 3.79 -28.87
N THR A 614 21.95 3.47 -30.03
CA THR A 614 23.25 2.83 -30.20
C THR A 614 24.22 3.82 -30.85
N PRO A 615 25.47 4.00 -30.34
CA PRO A 615 26.45 4.94 -30.96
C PRO A 615 26.86 4.53 -32.35
N ALA A 616 26.31 3.46 -32.82
CA ALA A 616 26.76 2.62 -33.88
C ALA A 616 26.40 3.12 -35.28
N ILE A 617 25.70 4.25 -35.43
CA ILE A 617 25.19 4.60 -36.76
C ILE A 617 25.57 6.02 -37.11
N GLU A 618 26.81 6.18 -37.51
CA GLU A 618 27.21 7.34 -38.34
C GLU A 618 26.96 7.06 -39.82
N ALA A 619 26.26 7.98 -40.48
CA ALA A 619 25.98 7.94 -41.90
C ALA A 619 25.32 6.63 -42.42
N GLY A 620 24.48 5.98 -41.63
CA GLY A 620 23.76 4.76 -42.03
C GLY A 620 24.59 3.48 -41.96
N LYS A 621 25.76 3.49 -41.37
CA LYS A 621 26.59 2.29 -41.14
C LYS A 621 26.70 1.99 -39.66
N ILE A 622 26.57 0.71 -39.32
CA ILE A 622 26.80 0.23 -37.95
C ILE A 622 28.28 0.35 -37.65
N ASN A 623 28.62 0.98 -36.48
CA ASN A 623 30.00 1.10 -36.03
C ASN A 623 30.64 -0.31 -35.85
N ALA A 624 31.94 -0.42 -36.11
CA ALA A 624 32.69 -1.69 -35.98
C ALA A 624 32.53 -2.36 -34.61
N GLU A 625 32.35 -1.58 -33.53
CA GLU A 625 32.14 -2.11 -32.19
C GLU A 625 30.80 -2.84 -31.98
N CYS A 626 29.78 -2.49 -32.79
CA CYS A 626 28.45 -3.09 -32.73
C CYS A 626 28.11 -3.93 -33.96
N SER A 627 29.08 -4.09 -34.87
CA SER A 627 28.94 -5.00 -36.01
C SER A 627 28.75 -6.45 -35.52
N ALA A 628 27.97 -7.22 -36.27
CA ALA A 628 27.76 -8.62 -35.96
C ALA A 628 29.10 -9.38 -35.98
N ASP A 629 29.30 -10.17 -34.95
CA ASP A 629 30.45 -11.08 -34.84
C ASP A 629 30.44 -12.05 -36.01
N GLN A 630 31.58 -12.27 -36.65
CA GLN A 630 31.70 -13.11 -37.84
C GLN A 630 31.36 -14.58 -37.58
N VAL A 631 31.46 -15.05 -36.33
CA VAL A 631 31.20 -16.44 -35.93
C VAL A 631 29.74 -16.65 -35.53
N THR A 632 29.20 -15.70 -34.73
CA THR A 632 27.85 -15.81 -34.18
C THR A 632 26.78 -15.16 -35.05
N GLY A 633 27.18 -14.28 -35.98
CA GLY A 633 26.25 -13.49 -36.80
C GLY A 633 25.42 -12.47 -36.03
N ARG A 634 25.77 -12.22 -34.76
CA ARG A 634 25.01 -11.35 -33.83
C ARG A 634 25.81 -10.15 -33.36
N PRO A 635 25.14 -8.99 -33.10
CA PRO A 635 25.78 -7.85 -32.46
C PRO A 635 26.20 -8.20 -31.01
N PRO A 636 27.28 -7.56 -30.51
CA PRO A 636 27.68 -7.75 -29.10
C PRO A 636 26.55 -7.37 -28.12
N PRO A 637 26.35 -8.12 -27.02
CA PRO A 637 25.26 -7.87 -26.04
C PRO A 637 25.23 -6.43 -25.49
N ARG A 638 26.40 -5.78 -25.39
CA ARG A 638 26.53 -4.38 -24.93
C ARG A 638 25.84 -3.36 -25.86
N CYS A 639 25.63 -3.71 -27.11
CA CYS A 639 24.98 -2.86 -28.11
C CYS A 639 23.47 -3.10 -28.22
N LEU A 640 22.98 -4.18 -27.61
CA LEU A 640 21.57 -4.54 -27.63
C LEU A 640 20.80 -3.79 -26.56
N THR A 641 19.62 -3.30 -26.89
CA THR A 641 18.73 -2.57 -25.98
C THR A 641 17.38 -3.27 -25.88
N PRO A 642 16.73 -3.24 -24.70
CA PRO A 642 15.38 -3.79 -24.54
C PRO A 642 14.38 -2.99 -25.37
N THR A 643 13.62 -3.67 -26.22
CA THR A 643 12.68 -3.08 -27.18
C THR A 643 11.24 -3.05 -26.70
N GLY A 644 10.89 -3.92 -25.74
CA GLY A 644 9.52 -4.24 -25.39
C GLY A 644 8.96 -5.40 -26.23
N GLY A 645 7.92 -6.05 -25.73
CA GLY A 645 7.27 -7.17 -26.41
C GLY A 645 5.75 -7.12 -26.32
N PHE A 646 5.10 -8.11 -26.92
CA PHE A 646 3.65 -8.14 -27.14
C PHE A 646 2.90 -9.09 -26.24
N THR A 647 3.57 -10.07 -25.64
CA THR A 647 2.99 -10.96 -24.65
C THR A 647 3.88 -10.98 -23.41
N LEU A 648 3.28 -10.74 -22.24
CA LEU A 648 3.91 -10.75 -20.93
C LEU A 648 3.30 -11.86 -20.09
N TRP A 649 4.10 -12.57 -19.31
CA TRP A 649 3.63 -13.23 -18.11
C TRP A 649 4.62 -13.01 -16.96
N GLU A 650 4.08 -12.86 -15.76
CA GLU A 650 4.84 -12.71 -14.53
C GLU A 650 4.20 -13.54 -13.42
N ALA A 651 5.02 -14.20 -12.64
CA ALA A 651 4.63 -14.90 -11.44
C ALA A 651 5.63 -14.60 -10.33
N SER A 652 5.14 -14.29 -9.15
CA SER A 652 5.95 -13.97 -7.99
C SER A 652 5.38 -14.65 -6.77
N THR A 653 6.27 -15.16 -5.91
CA THR A 653 5.88 -15.72 -4.61
C THR A 653 6.85 -15.25 -3.54
N GLU A 654 6.31 -14.93 -2.37
CA GLU A 654 7.09 -14.32 -1.28
C GLU A 654 6.60 -14.83 0.07
N ALA A 655 7.52 -15.25 0.92
CA ALA A 655 7.29 -15.58 2.31
C ALA A 655 7.78 -14.40 3.17
N ARG A 656 6.87 -13.71 3.87
CA ARG A 656 7.12 -12.54 4.72
C ARG A 656 7.08 -12.96 6.18
N TYR A 657 8.18 -12.76 6.90
CA TYR A 657 8.29 -13.10 8.31
C TYR A 657 8.55 -11.85 9.16
N SER A 658 7.62 -11.54 10.07
CA SER A 658 7.77 -10.46 11.06
C SER A 658 8.72 -10.90 12.16
N ILE A 659 9.86 -10.20 12.33
CA ILE A 659 10.87 -10.54 13.34
C ILE A 659 10.48 -9.94 14.68
N THR A 660 10.51 -8.60 14.76
CA THR A 660 10.16 -7.85 15.97
C THR A 660 9.89 -6.39 15.64
N GLY A 661 8.87 -5.80 16.27
CA GLY A 661 8.48 -4.41 16.03
C GLY A 661 8.28 -4.12 14.54
N PRO A 662 8.87 -3.05 14.01
CA PRO A 662 8.68 -2.64 12.62
C PRO A 662 9.53 -3.44 11.61
N LEU A 663 10.31 -4.43 12.06
CA LEU A 663 11.24 -5.15 11.21
C LEU A 663 10.68 -6.48 10.75
N SER A 664 10.72 -6.70 9.44
CA SER A 664 10.39 -7.98 8.81
C SER A 664 11.38 -8.34 7.71
N VAL A 665 11.44 -9.61 7.37
CA VAL A 665 12.24 -10.14 6.26
C VAL A 665 11.35 -10.87 5.29
N ALA A 666 11.76 -10.89 4.03
CA ALA A 666 11.07 -11.62 2.99
C ALA A 666 12.06 -12.49 2.21
N ALA A 667 11.64 -13.70 1.89
CA ALA A 667 12.30 -14.56 0.90
C ALA A 667 11.35 -14.68 -0.29
N PHE A 668 11.86 -14.51 -1.50
CA PHE A 668 11.03 -14.46 -2.69
C PHE A 668 11.63 -15.20 -3.88
N CYS A 669 10.76 -15.62 -4.79
CA CYS A 669 11.14 -16.08 -6.13
C CYS A 669 10.20 -15.44 -7.15
N ASP A 670 10.79 -14.88 -8.21
CA ASP A 670 10.10 -14.20 -9.29
C ASP A 670 10.44 -14.91 -10.61
N ALA A 671 9.45 -15.10 -11.44
CA ALA A 671 9.57 -15.68 -12.77
C ALA A 671 8.81 -14.82 -13.78
N SER A 672 9.38 -14.60 -14.95
CA SER A 672 8.73 -13.81 -15.99
C SER A 672 9.29 -14.10 -17.36
N ASP A 673 8.54 -13.73 -18.40
CA ASP A 673 9.02 -13.59 -19.78
C ASP A 673 8.22 -12.53 -20.52
N VAL A 674 8.87 -11.91 -21.48
CA VAL A 674 8.27 -10.97 -22.43
C VAL A 674 8.55 -11.47 -23.85
N SER A 675 7.52 -11.95 -24.50
CA SER A 675 7.61 -12.47 -25.86
C SER A 675 7.53 -11.34 -26.91
N PRO A 676 8.38 -11.38 -27.97
CA PRO A 676 8.22 -10.49 -29.11
C PRO A 676 6.96 -10.81 -29.92
N GLN A 677 6.39 -12.00 -29.79
CA GLN A 677 5.23 -12.46 -30.56
C GLN A 677 3.92 -12.11 -29.85
N VAL A 678 2.88 -11.86 -30.64
CA VAL A 678 1.52 -11.68 -30.16
C VAL A 678 0.92 -13.02 -29.71
N ASN A 679 0.16 -13.02 -28.62
CA ASN A 679 -0.56 -14.20 -28.09
C ASN A 679 0.32 -15.45 -27.88
N ASN A 680 1.59 -15.26 -27.56
CA ASN A 680 2.55 -16.32 -27.36
C ASN A 680 3.22 -16.24 -25.97
N PRO A 681 2.57 -16.68 -24.88
CA PRO A 681 3.19 -16.75 -23.57
C PRO A 681 4.19 -17.90 -23.54
N ARG A 682 5.48 -17.58 -23.62
CA ARG A 682 6.58 -18.57 -23.68
C ARG A 682 6.94 -19.06 -22.29
N PHE A 683 6.17 -19.96 -21.70
CA PHE A 683 6.47 -20.54 -20.39
C PHE A 683 7.78 -21.36 -20.37
N SER A 684 8.30 -21.76 -21.52
CA SER A 684 9.62 -22.39 -21.67
C SER A 684 10.79 -21.40 -21.64
N HIS A 685 10.53 -20.09 -21.80
CA HIS A 685 11.52 -19.01 -21.68
C HIS A 685 11.43 -18.42 -20.28
N LEU A 686 11.94 -19.13 -19.30
CA LEU A 686 11.82 -18.78 -17.90
C LEU A 686 12.99 -17.90 -17.46
N HIS A 687 12.71 -16.65 -17.11
CA HIS A 687 13.63 -15.76 -16.42
C HIS A 687 13.36 -15.87 -14.91
N LEU A 688 14.04 -16.79 -14.25
CA LEU A 688 13.85 -17.09 -12.83
C LEU A 688 14.89 -16.39 -11.97
N SER A 689 14.44 -15.75 -10.92
CA SER A 689 15.28 -15.21 -9.87
C SER A 689 14.70 -15.51 -8.50
N CYS A 690 15.54 -15.76 -7.51
CA CYS A 690 15.16 -15.86 -6.11
C CYS A 690 16.03 -14.93 -5.27
N GLY A 691 15.52 -14.49 -4.14
CA GLY A 691 16.23 -13.54 -3.32
C GLY A 691 15.66 -13.38 -1.92
N ALA A 692 16.24 -12.45 -1.21
CA ALA A 692 15.78 -12.06 0.10
C ALA A 692 15.78 -10.54 0.25
N GLY A 693 14.96 -10.03 1.16
CA GLY A 693 14.89 -8.61 1.44
C GLY A 693 14.53 -8.30 2.88
N GLY A 694 14.96 -7.13 3.33
CA GLY A 694 14.57 -6.55 4.60
C GLY A 694 13.44 -5.54 4.41
N ARG A 695 12.58 -5.43 5.41
CA ARG A 695 11.46 -4.48 5.47
C ARG A 695 11.53 -3.75 6.80
N TYR A 696 11.32 -2.44 6.78
CA TYR A 696 11.20 -1.63 7.98
C TYR A 696 9.95 -0.76 7.87
N ASP A 697 8.96 -1.04 8.71
CA ASP A 697 7.67 -0.35 8.66
C ASP A 697 7.79 1.09 9.12
N THR A 698 7.27 2.00 8.30
CA THR A 698 7.18 3.42 8.60
C THR A 698 5.74 3.90 8.43
N PRO A 699 5.37 5.08 8.98
CA PRO A 699 4.03 5.64 8.78
C PRO A 699 3.66 5.88 7.31
N ALA A 700 4.65 5.95 6.41
CA ALA A 700 4.47 6.13 4.97
C ALA A 700 4.43 4.80 4.18
N GLY A 701 4.58 3.67 4.87
CA GLY A 701 4.72 2.33 4.31
C GLY A 701 6.10 1.72 4.58
N PRO A 702 6.29 0.41 4.35
CA PRO A 702 7.56 -0.24 4.63
C PRO A 702 8.67 0.25 3.68
N ILE A 703 9.81 0.60 4.25
CA ILE A 703 11.05 0.75 3.47
C ILE A 703 11.59 -0.65 3.23
N ARG A 704 11.86 -0.98 1.98
CA ARG A 704 12.37 -2.31 1.60
C ARG A 704 13.72 -2.22 0.91
N LEU A 705 14.54 -3.23 1.15
CA LEU A 705 15.77 -3.51 0.44
C LEU A 705 15.71 -4.96 -0.03
N ASP A 706 15.64 -5.18 -1.33
CA ASP A 706 15.59 -6.50 -1.96
C ASP A 706 16.88 -6.79 -2.71
N VAL A 707 17.40 -8.01 -2.55
CA VAL A 707 18.53 -8.55 -3.32
C VAL A 707 18.04 -9.79 -4.04
N GLY A 708 17.95 -9.70 -5.36
CA GLY A 708 17.53 -10.79 -6.22
C GLY A 708 18.71 -11.41 -6.95
N TYR A 709 18.83 -12.74 -6.92
CA TYR A 709 19.84 -13.52 -7.61
C TYR A 709 19.21 -14.24 -8.79
N ARG A 710 19.75 -14.04 -9.99
CA ARG A 710 19.35 -14.74 -11.20
C ARG A 710 19.88 -16.16 -11.16
N ILE A 711 19.03 -17.17 -11.29
CA ILE A 711 19.41 -18.56 -11.20
C ILE A 711 20.09 -18.97 -12.52
N PRO A 712 21.39 -19.29 -12.52
CA PRO A 712 22.13 -19.66 -13.72
C PRO A 712 21.53 -20.89 -14.40
N GLY A 713 21.48 -20.88 -15.74
CA GLY A 713 20.96 -21.99 -16.53
C GLY A 713 19.43 -22.08 -16.65
N MET A 714 18.68 -21.37 -15.79
CA MET A 714 17.21 -21.29 -15.85
C MET A 714 16.71 -20.03 -16.60
N GLN A 715 17.62 -19.14 -17.01
CA GLN A 715 17.29 -17.87 -17.64
C GLN A 715 16.87 -18.01 -19.09
N VAL A 716 17.12 -19.18 -19.69
CA VAL A 716 16.82 -19.46 -21.07
C VAL A 716 16.58 -20.96 -21.27
N LEU A 717 15.38 -21.38 -21.06
CA LEU A 717 14.91 -22.65 -21.59
C LEU A 717 14.47 -22.37 -23.04
N GLY A 718 15.37 -22.46 -24.01
CA GLY A 718 14.97 -22.25 -25.39
C GLY A 718 16.04 -21.78 -26.36
N GLY A 719 17.32 -21.93 -26.06
CA GLY A 719 18.39 -21.87 -27.04
C GLY A 719 19.06 -20.53 -27.25
N LEU A 720 18.94 -19.58 -26.34
CA LEU A 720 19.74 -18.38 -26.33
C LEU A 720 21.10 -18.61 -25.67
N THR A 721 22.14 -17.93 -26.15
CA THR A 721 23.52 -18.17 -25.76
C THR A 721 23.83 -17.67 -24.34
N PRO A 722 24.87 -18.18 -23.67
CA PRO A 722 25.32 -17.69 -22.36
C PRO A 722 25.58 -16.19 -22.27
N ASP A 723 25.89 -15.54 -23.36
CA ASP A 723 26.22 -14.11 -23.44
C ASP A 723 25.00 -13.18 -23.36
N GLU A 724 23.80 -13.70 -23.64
CA GLU A 724 22.53 -12.99 -23.38
C GLU A 724 22.17 -12.99 -21.89
N ARG A 725 23.01 -13.61 -21.07
CA ARG A 725 22.72 -13.91 -19.67
C ARG A 725 22.93 -12.78 -18.69
N ALA A 726 23.72 -11.79 -18.96
CA ALA A 726 23.89 -10.68 -18.01
C ALA A 726 24.83 -9.56 -18.49
N PRO A 727 24.36 -8.54 -19.17
CA PRO A 727 25.10 -7.26 -19.19
C PRO A 727 25.20 -6.61 -17.81
N ASP A 728 24.45 -7.10 -16.78
CA ASP A 728 24.18 -6.38 -15.53
C ASP A 728 24.59 -7.12 -14.27
N ALA A 729 25.72 -7.79 -14.29
CA ALA A 729 26.30 -8.38 -13.09
C ALA A 729 26.83 -7.28 -12.15
N LEU A 730 26.34 -7.20 -10.92
CA LEU A 730 26.92 -6.37 -9.88
C LEU A 730 28.14 -7.10 -9.31
N LEU A 731 29.33 -6.48 -9.40
CA LEU A 731 30.60 -7.09 -8.97
C LEU A 731 30.91 -8.44 -9.62
N GLY A 732 30.42 -8.69 -10.83
CA GLY A 732 30.57 -9.98 -11.51
C GLY A 732 29.61 -11.09 -11.07
N ILE A 733 28.69 -10.79 -10.15
CA ILE A 733 27.66 -11.73 -9.66
C ILE A 733 26.30 -11.35 -10.30
N PRO A 734 25.50 -12.32 -10.78
CA PRO A 734 24.22 -12.05 -11.40
C PRO A 734 23.14 -11.69 -10.38
N ILE A 735 23.33 -10.58 -9.68
CA ILE A 735 22.40 -10.01 -8.69
C ILE A 735 21.89 -8.64 -9.11
N ALA A 736 20.70 -8.31 -8.66
CA ALA A 736 20.15 -6.95 -8.69
C ALA A 736 19.73 -6.54 -7.27
N VAL A 737 19.96 -5.27 -6.95
CA VAL A 737 19.63 -4.69 -5.66
C VAL A 737 18.60 -3.59 -5.88
N HIS A 738 17.50 -3.64 -5.14
CA HIS A 738 16.41 -2.69 -5.24
C HIS A 738 16.07 -2.10 -3.87
N ILE A 739 15.95 -0.78 -3.81
CA ILE A 739 15.47 -0.05 -2.65
C ILE A 739 14.14 0.59 -3.02
N GLY A 740 13.16 0.54 -2.13
CA GLY A 740 11.84 1.12 -2.40
C GLY A 740 11.03 1.36 -1.13
N ILE A 741 9.92 2.09 -1.29
CA ILE A 741 8.92 2.30 -0.25
C ILE A 741 7.64 1.58 -0.69
N GLY A 742 7.01 0.85 0.23
CA GLY A 742 5.87 -0.01 -0.03
C GLY A 742 6.26 -1.48 -0.29
N GLU A 743 5.26 -2.35 -0.31
CA GLU A 743 5.45 -3.76 -0.67
C GLU A 743 5.74 -3.93 -2.17
N ALA A 744 6.27 -5.08 -2.56
CA ALA A 744 6.58 -5.35 -3.97
C ALA A 744 5.29 -5.45 -4.82
N TYR A 745 4.21 -5.94 -4.18
CA TYR A 745 2.88 -6.06 -4.77
C TYR A 745 1.78 -6.17 -3.71
#